data_30539eba6ce86b3827183782d20733d2
#
_entry.id   30539eba6ce86b3827183782d20733d2
#
_cell.length_a   1.000
_cell.length_b   1.000
_cell.length_c   1.000
_cell.angle_alpha   90.00
_cell.angle_beta   90.00
_cell.angle_gamma   90.00
#
_symmetry.space_group_name_H-M   'P 1'
#
loop_
_entity.id
_entity.type
_entity.pdbx_description
1 polymer ?
#
loop_
_entity_poly.entity_id
_entity_poly.type
_entity_poly.pdbx_seq_one_letter_code
_entity_poly.pdbx_strand_id
1 'polypeptide(L)'
;MFILLFFHVRPESLDLDLFSISENTIYAPATVEDQKATANKKQEAREEVPDQYTLKKEYSDNRVDLVSSIFDIIKEVKKESAEQEKKDKQAPSEKDQIKSVEEKLTSDVTDSLSQDSVKHLLRASDGELSMTQDSVITAVNDVMSKEIRAGKLDEAKEHVTKELKGNSIPSKLKNAADEIGRFAIIPNYVYDPDKTEQKRQEAADSVQQVQIKQGQILVEENQLIDREVYRKLELTGLLSGANIFKPVGGLLLLIALFISALVYYFEKQYSSRIPKNKSLMLFSLITGIVLIVMEVISLFQQLEIGHIGYLVPIAMGVMLIKLLINERLAILSSMILSICGSMMFNQGVTGTFNYGIGTYFLISSMAGILFLGKHNARAKILQAGLFVSLINIVVLFTLQLIQNTAQTGLEMGTYLVMGAVSGIGSSVLVLGLMPFFESGFGILSTMKLLELSNPNHPLLRKILTETPGTYHHSVMVANLSEAACEAVGANGLLARVGAYYHDIGKTKRPQYFIENQMNIDNPHDKLSPQLSKNIIIAHGTDGADMLRDHKMPKELVDIAEQHHGTSLLKFFYYKAKEKGDQTTEEEFRYPGPKPQTKEAAIISVADSVEAAVRSMHNPNPERIEKLVRGIISDKLQDGQFDECDLTLKELNTVAKTLCETLKGIFHSRIEYPEANSKQKVKHT
;
A
#
# COMPACT_ATOMS: atom_id res chain seq x y z
N MET A 1 -5.60 -17.99 -4.16
CA MET A 1 -4.64 -16.93 -3.81
C MET A 1 -3.29 -17.47 -3.33
N PHE A 2 -3.21 -18.29 -2.27
CA PHE A 2 -1.92 -18.82 -1.80
C PHE A 2 -1.11 -19.53 -2.89
N ILE A 3 -1.73 -20.45 -3.62
CA ILE A 3 -1.05 -21.22 -4.69
C ILE A 3 -0.47 -20.29 -5.76
N LEU A 4 -1.24 -19.31 -6.24
CA LEU A 4 -0.79 -18.36 -7.26
C LEU A 4 0.37 -17.52 -6.79
N LEU A 5 0.27 -16.92 -5.59
CA LEU A 5 1.33 -16.08 -5.03
C LEU A 5 2.58 -16.88 -4.60
N PHE A 6 2.43 -18.15 -4.26
CA PHE A 6 3.54 -19.01 -3.86
C PHE A 6 4.62 -19.11 -4.93
N PHE A 7 4.23 -19.24 -6.19
CA PHE A 7 5.20 -19.33 -7.32
C PHE A 7 6.00 -18.02 -7.48
N HIS A 8 5.41 -16.86 -7.15
CA HIS A 8 6.09 -15.57 -7.23
C HIS A 8 6.94 -15.22 -5.99
N VAL A 9 6.77 -15.97 -4.91
CA VAL A 9 7.49 -15.77 -3.64
C VAL A 9 8.54 -16.85 -3.42
N ARG A 10 8.36 -18.03 -4.03
CA ARG A 10 9.31 -19.13 -3.92
C ARG A 10 10.66 -18.69 -4.48
N PRO A 11 11.76 -18.79 -3.69
CA PRO A 11 13.09 -18.51 -4.21
C PRO A 11 13.39 -19.46 -5.38
N GLU A 12 13.87 -18.93 -6.48
CA GLU A 12 14.39 -19.76 -7.56
C GLU A 12 15.71 -20.39 -7.08
N SER A 13 15.80 -21.70 -7.11
CA SER A 13 17.05 -22.43 -6.97
C SER A 13 17.53 -22.75 -8.38
N LEU A 14 18.64 -22.16 -8.75
CA LEU A 14 19.28 -22.44 -10.02
C LEU A 14 20.22 -23.65 -9.85
N ASP A 15 20.05 -24.65 -10.69
CA ASP A 15 20.96 -25.80 -10.77
C ASP A 15 22.07 -25.45 -11.75
N LEU A 16 23.10 -24.77 -11.23
CA LEU A 16 24.22 -24.27 -12.02
C LEU A 16 25.53 -24.87 -11.52
N ASP A 17 26.27 -25.47 -12.42
CA ASP A 17 27.57 -26.02 -12.14
C ASP A 17 28.68 -24.98 -12.30
N LEU A 18 29.73 -25.10 -11.48
CA LEU A 18 30.95 -24.30 -11.63
C LEU A 18 31.58 -24.60 -13.01
N PHE A 19 31.94 -23.55 -13.75
CA PHE A 19 32.46 -23.60 -15.11
C PHE A 19 31.45 -24.01 -16.18
N SER A 20 30.17 -23.98 -15.89
CA SER A 20 29.11 -24.05 -16.90
C SER A 20 28.86 -22.67 -17.55
N ILE A 21 28.14 -22.66 -18.66
CA ILE A 21 27.71 -21.44 -19.34
C ILE A 21 26.28 -21.13 -18.88
N SER A 22 26.00 -19.89 -18.52
CA SER A 22 24.63 -19.49 -18.13
C SER A 22 23.73 -19.43 -19.35
N GLU A 23 22.56 -20.07 -19.28
CA GLU A 23 21.55 -20.03 -20.36
C GLU A 23 20.75 -18.72 -20.33
N ASN A 24 20.74 -17.99 -19.22
CA ASN A 24 19.98 -16.76 -19.03
C ASN A 24 20.79 -15.72 -18.24
N THR A 25 20.45 -14.46 -18.41
CA THR A 25 20.98 -13.39 -17.54
C THR A 25 20.36 -13.48 -16.14
N ILE A 26 21.21 -13.59 -15.11
CA ILE A 26 20.80 -13.77 -13.71
C ILE A 26 21.05 -12.50 -12.93
N TYR A 27 20.04 -12.05 -12.21
CA TYR A 27 20.07 -10.84 -11.39
C TYR A 27 20.05 -11.18 -9.89
N ALA A 28 20.65 -10.31 -9.07
CA ALA A 28 20.61 -10.45 -7.63
C ALA A 28 19.18 -10.24 -7.09
N PRO A 29 18.60 -11.21 -6.36
CA PRO A 29 17.24 -11.13 -5.85
C PRO A 29 17.07 -10.13 -4.69
N ALA A 30 18.18 -9.85 -3.97
CA ALA A 30 18.22 -8.93 -2.83
C ALA A 30 19.58 -8.28 -2.71
N THR A 31 19.65 -7.16 -1.97
CA THR A 31 20.94 -6.56 -1.60
C THR A 31 21.58 -7.39 -0.49
N VAL A 32 22.79 -7.92 -0.76
CA VAL A 32 23.55 -8.77 0.16
C VAL A 32 24.96 -8.19 0.34
N GLU A 33 25.47 -8.17 1.56
CA GLU A 33 26.86 -7.77 1.83
C GLU A 33 27.82 -8.90 1.43
N ASP A 34 28.83 -8.56 0.62
CA ASP A 34 29.96 -9.44 0.33
C ASP A 34 31.03 -9.27 1.41
N GLN A 35 30.88 -10.02 2.50
CA GLN A 35 31.80 -9.97 3.63
C GLN A 35 33.24 -10.26 3.24
N LYS A 36 33.49 -11.20 2.31
CA LYS A 36 34.82 -11.56 1.87
C LYS A 36 35.45 -10.43 1.04
N ALA A 37 34.69 -9.86 0.11
CA ALA A 37 35.21 -8.72 -0.67
C ALA A 37 35.41 -7.49 0.22
N THR A 38 34.57 -7.26 1.20
CA THR A 38 34.71 -6.20 2.21
C THR A 38 35.97 -6.42 3.05
N ALA A 39 36.23 -7.66 3.51
CA ALA A 39 37.42 -8.00 4.28
C ALA A 39 38.69 -7.83 3.46
N ASN A 40 38.69 -8.26 2.20
CA ASN A 40 39.86 -8.07 1.31
C ASN A 40 40.19 -6.59 1.11
N LYS A 41 39.18 -5.75 0.84
CA LYS A 41 39.38 -4.29 0.71
C LYS A 41 39.90 -3.65 1.99
N LYS A 42 39.43 -4.11 3.15
CA LYS A 42 39.93 -3.65 4.45
C LYS A 42 41.40 -4.03 4.64
N GLN A 43 41.76 -5.25 4.21
CA GLN A 43 43.15 -5.70 4.28
C GLN A 43 44.04 -4.91 3.33
N GLU A 44 43.64 -4.69 2.08
CA GLU A 44 44.35 -3.84 1.12
C GLU A 44 44.57 -2.43 1.67
N ALA A 45 43.52 -1.82 2.24
CA ALA A 45 43.65 -0.50 2.84
C ALA A 45 44.62 -0.45 4.03
N ARG A 46 44.74 -1.53 4.81
CA ARG A 46 45.75 -1.65 5.88
C ARG A 46 47.18 -1.74 5.33
N GLU A 47 47.36 -2.51 4.25
CA GLU A 47 48.66 -2.73 3.62
C GLU A 47 49.21 -1.49 2.90
N GLU A 48 48.31 -0.64 2.40
CA GLU A 48 48.69 0.64 1.77
C GLU A 48 49.17 1.70 2.77
N VAL A 49 48.95 1.53 4.07
CA VAL A 49 49.37 2.50 5.08
C VAL A 49 50.86 2.33 5.35
N PRO A 50 51.68 3.36 5.06
CA PRO A 50 53.12 3.32 5.34
C PRO A 50 53.39 3.36 6.84
N ASP A 51 54.54 2.76 7.22
CA ASP A 51 55.02 2.79 8.59
C ASP A 51 55.12 4.22 9.14
N GLN A 52 54.64 4.43 10.34
CA GLN A 52 54.64 5.73 11.02
C GLN A 52 55.85 5.84 11.95
N TYR A 53 56.43 7.01 12.01
CA TYR A 53 57.55 7.31 12.86
C TYR A 53 57.22 8.48 13.76
N THR A 54 57.78 8.50 14.98
CA THR A 54 57.54 9.57 15.95
C THR A 54 58.84 10.09 16.52
N LEU A 55 58.91 11.40 16.68
CA LEU A 55 60.03 12.09 17.33
C LEU A 55 59.98 11.85 18.85
N LYS A 56 60.99 11.16 19.41
CA LYS A 56 61.11 10.91 20.83
C LYS A 56 61.93 12.03 21.49
N LYS A 57 61.27 13.00 22.05
CA LYS A 57 61.90 14.15 22.77
C LYS A 57 62.75 13.71 23.96
N GLU A 58 62.36 12.65 24.63
CA GLU A 58 63.13 12.06 25.74
C GLU A 58 64.55 11.71 25.38
N TYR A 59 64.81 11.38 24.10
CA TYR A 59 66.17 11.09 23.63
C TYR A 59 67.03 12.36 23.60
N SER A 60 66.45 13.51 23.26
CA SER A 60 67.16 14.81 23.34
C SER A 60 67.51 15.16 24.76
N ASP A 61 66.51 15.07 25.67
CA ASP A 61 66.73 15.40 27.08
C ASP A 61 67.79 14.51 27.72
N ASN A 62 67.73 13.21 27.51
CA ASN A 62 68.68 12.25 28.00
C ASN A 62 70.16 12.52 27.48
N ARG A 63 70.29 12.99 26.24
CA ARG A 63 71.58 13.31 25.64
C ARG A 63 72.14 14.64 26.15
N VAL A 64 71.27 15.59 26.40
CA VAL A 64 71.72 16.84 27.07
C VAL A 64 72.19 16.57 28.49
N ASP A 65 71.44 15.73 29.25
CA ASP A 65 71.90 15.31 30.60
C ASP A 65 73.17 14.53 30.58
N LEU A 66 73.41 13.70 29.59
CA LEU A 66 74.68 12.95 29.41
C LEU A 66 75.84 13.93 29.17
N VAL A 67 75.66 14.92 28.31
CA VAL A 67 76.64 15.96 28.07
C VAL A 67 76.98 16.71 29.40
N SER A 68 75.93 17.12 30.15
CA SER A 68 76.13 17.74 31.45
C SER A 68 76.96 16.85 32.39
N SER A 69 76.64 15.57 32.48
CA SER A 69 77.27 14.61 33.36
C SER A 69 78.81 14.44 33.00
N ILE A 70 79.15 14.45 31.72
CA ILE A 70 80.56 14.40 31.29
C ILE A 70 81.31 15.59 31.83
N PHE A 71 80.80 16.83 31.67
CA PHE A 71 81.48 18.02 32.18
C PHE A 71 81.53 18.05 33.69
N ASP A 72 80.49 17.60 34.37
CA ASP A 72 80.42 17.59 35.85
C ASP A 72 81.41 16.59 36.45
N ILE A 73 81.60 15.41 35.84
CA ILE A 73 82.69 14.46 36.20
C ILE A 73 84.04 15.10 36.04
N ILE A 74 84.32 15.83 34.95
CA ILE A 74 85.53 16.50 34.72
C ILE A 74 85.81 17.57 35.80
N LYS A 75 84.75 18.38 36.17
CA LYS A 75 84.89 19.35 37.23
C LYS A 75 85.09 18.71 38.60
N GLU A 76 84.48 17.56 38.87
CA GLU A 76 84.65 16.80 40.10
C GLU A 76 86.07 16.28 40.22
N VAL A 77 86.64 15.62 39.20
CA VAL A 77 87.99 15.12 39.22
C VAL A 77 89.02 16.26 39.40
N LYS A 78 88.79 17.41 38.76
CA LYS A 78 89.63 18.61 38.97
C LYS A 78 89.58 19.06 40.43
N LYS A 79 88.45 19.12 41.04
CA LYS A 79 88.26 19.52 42.42
C LYS A 79 88.90 18.54 43.39
N GLU A 80 88.68 17.25 43.18
CA GLU A 80 89.36 16.17 43.96
C GLU A 80 90.87 16.27 43.86
N SER A 81 91.43 16.51 42.68
CA SER A 81 92.86 16.68 42.45
C SER A 81 93.43 17.91 43.18
N ALA A 82 92.69 19.05 43.18
CA ALA A 82 93.07 20.26 43.87
C ALA A 82 92.98 20.12 45.41
N GLU A 83 92.09 19.30 45.93
CA GLU A 83 91.93 18.95 47.34
C GLU A 83 93.04 18.00 47.80
N GLN A 84 93.48 17.06 47.00
CA GLN A 84 94.64 16.16 47.24
C GLN A 84 95.94 16.93 47.23
N GLU A 85 96.18 17.85 46.30
CA GLU A 85 97.37 18.73 46.27
C GLU A 85 97.44 19.55 47.55
N LYS A 86 96.32 19.99 48.13
CA LYS A 86 96.34 20.73 49.41
C LYS A 86 96.63 19.83 50.59
N LYS A 87 96.29 18.52 50.57
CA LYS A 87 96.51 17.56 51.67
C LYS A 87 97.91 16.92 51.66
N ASP A 88 98.42 16.47 50.49
CA ASP A 88 99.62 15.67 50.34
C ASP A 88 100.88 16.40 49.80
N LYS A 89 100.74 17.68 49.48
CA LYS A 89 101.81 18.50 48.83
C LYS A 89 102.31 17.98 47.50
N GLN A 90 101.64 17.04 46.93
CA GLN A 90 102.01 16.49 45.59
C GLN A 90 100.74 16.36 44.75
N ALA A 91 100.64 17.10 43.65
CA ALA A 91 99.50 16.99 42.74
C ALA A 91 99.48 15.60 42.06
N PRO A 92 98.31 14.96 41.90
CA PRO A 92 98.23 13.72 41.10
C PRO A 92 98.76 13.93 39.70
N SER A 93 99.48 12.93 39.18
CA SER A 93 100.00 13.05 37.80
C SER A 93 98.81 13.22 36.77
N GLU A 94 99.14 13.88 35.69
CA GLU A 94 98.13 14.12 34.65
C GLU A 94 97.57 12.77 34.11
N LYS A 95 98.32 11.70 34.12
CA LYS A 95 97.83 10.35 33.77
C LYS A 95 96.87 9.78 34.78
N ASP A 96 97.05 10.06 36.06
CA ASP A 96 96.16 9.57 37.11
C ASP A 96 94.82 10.33 37.08
N GLN A 97 94.87 11.63 36.74
CA GLN A 97 93.65 12.39 36.53
C GLN A 97 92.83 11.90 35.32
N ILE A 98 93.49 11.63 34.19
CA ILE A 98 92.79 11.07 32.99
C ILE A 98 92.17 9.73 33.36
N LYS A 99 92.93 8.85 34.04
CA LYS A 99 92.43 7.55 34.44
C LYS A 99 91.20 7.66 35.39
N SER A 100 91.19 8.61 36.30
CA SER A 100 90.10 8.91 37.21
C SER A 100 88.87 9.37 36.43
N VAL A 101 88.97 10.13 35.36
CA VAL A 101 87.92 10.52 34.48
C VAL A 101 87.40 9.30 33.73
N GLU A 102 88.25 8.48 33.16
CA GLU A 102 87.93 7.25 32.43
C GLU A 102 87.19 6.25 33.34
N GLU A 103 87.59 6.11 34.62
CA GLU A 103 86.98 5.20 35.58
C GLU A 103 85.54 5.68 36.01
N LYS A 104 85.30 6.98 35.98
CA LYS A 104 83.98 7.58 36.34
C LYS A 104 83.01 7.68 35.15
N LEU A 105 83.55 7.71 33.94
CA LEU A 105 82.77 7.70 32.71
C LEU A 105 82.39 6.29 32.27
N THR A 106 81.32 6.11 31.51
CA THR A 106 81.00 4.84 30.91
C THR A 106 81.97 4.52 29.74
N SER A 107 82.12 3.22 29.47
CA SER A 107 83.01 2.76 28.37
C SER A 107 82.70 3.43 27.03
N ASP A 108 81.43 3.60 26.70
CA ASP A 108 80.99 4.20 25.44
C ASP A 108 81.45 5.66 25.29
N VAL A 109 81.45 6.41 26.43
CA VAL A 109 81.92 7.80 26.47
C VAL A 109 83.48 7.85 26.35
N THR A 110 84.18 6.98 27.10
CA THR A 110 85.68 6.92 27.08
C THR A 110 86.18 6.53 25.72
N ASP A 111 85.50 5.60 25.03
CA ASP A 111 85.94 5.19 23.67
C ASP A 111 85.74 6.29 22.63
N SER A 112 84.82 7.24 22.89
CA SER A 112 84.44 8.34 22.00
C SER A 112 85.23 9.62 22.25
N LEU A 113 85.95 9.74 23.39
CA LEU A 113 86.74 10.90 23.77
C LEU A 113 88.28 10.55 23.67
N SER A 114 88.96 11.32 22.87
CA SER A 114 90.45 11.15 22.80
C SER A 114 91.08 11.55 24.13
N GLN A 115 92.20 10.88 24.54
CA GLN A 115 92.94 11.23 25.76
C GLN A 115 93.41 12.65 25.71
N ASP A 116 93.72 13.17 24.52
CA ASP A 116 94.10 14.56 24.34
C ASP A 116 93.00 15.55 24.61
N SER A 117 91.75 15.19 24.26
CA SER A 117 90.57 15.96 24.59
C SER A 117 90.31 15.98 26.10
N VAL A 118 90.35 14.85 26.81
CA VAL A 118 90.28 14.77 28.27
C VAL A 118 91.33 15.62 28.96
N LYS A 119 92.60 15.56 28.48
CA LYS A 119 93.70 16.38 29.00
C LYS A 119 93.46 17.86 28.84
N HIS A 120 92.96 18.32 27.70
CA HIS A 120 92.59 19.73 27.49
C HIS A 120 91.43 20.19 28.37
N LEU A 121 90.39 19.37 28.59
CA LEU A 121 89.28 19.63 29.49
C LEU A 121 89.78 19.76 30.95
N LEU A 122 90.64 18.88 31.42
CA LEU A 122 91.25 18.93 32.76
C LEU A 122 92.10 20.17 32.99
N ARG A 123 92.75 20.71 31.98
CA ARG A 123 93.58 21.92 32.04
C ARG A 123 92.83 23.21 31.90
N ALA A 124 91.60 23.20 31.46
CA ALA A 124 90.71 24.35 31.26
C ALA A 124 90.29 24.99 32.58
N SER A 125 90.12 26.28 32.60
CA SER A 125 89.50 26.97 33.75
C SER A 125 87.98 26.59 33.90
N ASP A 126 87.46 26.74 35.10
CA ASP A 126 86.01 26.40 35.34
C ASP A 126 85.11 27.26 34.50
N GLY A 127 85.49 28.53 34.19
CA GLY A 127 84.71 29.39 33.28
C GLY A 127 84.76 28.89 31.83
N GLU A 128 85.95 28.41 31.34
CA GLU A 128 86.06 27.82 30.01
C GLU A 128 85.28 26.52 29.90
N LEU A 129 85.31 25.68 30.95
CA LEU A 129 84.49 24.44 31.00
C LEU A 129 83.00 24.74 30.96
N SER A 130 82.48 25.65 31.76
CA SER A 130 81.06 26.01 31.78
C SER A 130 80.62 26.60 30.45
N MET A 131 81.45 27.50 29.86
CA MET A 131 81.13 28.10 28.56
C MET A 131 81.10 27.03 27.43
N THR A 132 82.05 26.05 27.51
CA THR A 132 82.10 24.93 26.54
C THR A 132 80.93 23.99 26.73
N GLN A 133 80.57 23.66 28.00
CA GLN A 133 79.41 22.87 28.36
C GLN A 133 78.09 23.48 27.81
N ASP A 134 77.88 24.78 28.09
CA ASP A 134 76.69 25.48 27.58
C ASP A 134 76.64 25.48 26.04
N SER A 135 77.79 25.67 25.38
CA SER A 135 77.86 25.66 23.92
C SER A 135 77.54 24.28 23.34
N VAL A 136 78.02 23.17 23.95
CA VAL A 136 77.79 21.82 23.51
C VAL A 136 76.33 21.42 23.77
N ILE A 137 75.82 21.75 24.95
CA ILE A 137 74.39 21.53 25.30
C ILE A 137 73.47 22.21 24.29
N THR A 138 73.72 23.49 24.00
CA THR A 138 72.88 24.27 23.06
C THR A 138 72.92 23.63 21.68
N ALA A 139 74.12 23.32 21.15
CA ALA A 139 74.29 22.71 19.83
C ALA A 139 73.63 21.32 19.75
N VAL A 140 73.79 20.47 20.79
CA VAL A 140 73.15 19.16 20.86
C VAL A 140 71.66 19.30 20.92
N ASN A 141 71.14 20.19 21.73
CA ASN A 141 69.71 20.41 21.84
C ASN A 141 69.08 20.94 20.53
N ASP A 142 69.72 21.87 19.86
CA ASP A 142 69.28 22.43 18.58
C ASP A 142 69.20 21.37 17.47
N VAL A 143 70.20 20.46 17.43
CA VAL A 143 70.18 19.36 16.44
C VAL A 143 69.20 18.27 16.83
N MET A 144 69.21 17.84 18.09
CA MET A 144 68.31 16.79 18.59
C MET A 144 66.86 17.22 18.68
N SER A 145 66.53 18.50 18.63
CA SER A 145 65.14 18.98 18.54
C SER A 145 64.49 18.69 17.17
N LYS A 146 65.30 18.40 16.17
CA LYS A 146 64.86 18.07 14.81
C LYS A 146 64.81 16.55 14.63
N GLU A 147 64.05 16.10 13.60
CA GLU A 147 63.97 14.67 13.26
C GLU A 147 65.30 14.13 12.73
N ILE A 148 65.90 13.21 13.44
CA ILE A 148 67.11 12.50 13.03
C ILE A 148 66.75 11.05 12.75
N ARG A 149 66.69 10.68 11.48
CA ARG A 149 66.54 9.29 11.05
C ARG A 149 67.85 8.56 11.08
N ALA A 150 67.85 7.23 11.26
CA ALA A 150 69.05 6.43 11.32
C ALA A 150 69.97 6.62 10.09
N GLY A 151 69.45 6.71 8.87
CA GLY A 151 70.19 6.95 7.65
C GLY A 151 70.71 8.38 7.49
N LYS A 152 70.39 9.33 8.35
CA LYS A 152 70.79 10.73 8.34
C LYS A 152 71.66 11.09 9.57
N LEU A 153 72.10 10.11 10.33
CA LEU A 153 72.83 10.31 11.57
C LEU A 153 74.18 11.07 11.32
N ASP A 154 74.89 10.72 10.26
CA ASP A 154 76.16 11.36 9.95
C ASP A 154 75.97 12.83 9.55
N GLU A 155 74.93 13.15 8.78
CA GLU A 155 74.62 14.54 8.44
C GLU A 155 74.26 15.34 9.73
N ALA A 156 73.54 14.76 10.69
CA ALA A 156 73.24 15.39 11.95
C ALA A 156 74.52 15.61 12.83
N LYS A 157 75.47 14.68 12.85
CA LYS A 157 76.71 14.82 13.52
C LYS A 157 77.61 15.90 12.88
N GLU A 158 77.58 16.02 11.55
CA GLU A 158 78.29 17.12 10.86
C GLU A 158 77.70 18.48 11.17
N HIS A 159 76.33 18.51 11.34
CA HIS A 159 75.62 19.74 11.71
C HIS A 159 76.01 20.25 13.10
N VAL A 160 76.09 19.37 14.10
CA VAL A 160 76.66 19.73 15.44
C VAL A 160 78.07 20.28 15.35
N THR A 161 78.98 19.60 14.60
CA THR A 161 80.30 20.06 14.37
C THR A 161 80.35 21.49 13.80
N LYS A 162 79.48 21.77 12.82
CA LYS A 162 79.38 23.09 12.21
C LYS A 162 78.90 24.16 13.19
N GLU A 163 77.87 23.85 13.99
CA GLU A 163 77.38 24.77 15.03
C GLU A 163 78.42 25.06 16.10
N LEU A 164 79.15 24.02 16.59
CA LEU A 164 80.24 24.19 17.57
C LEU A 164 81.38 25.02 17.05
N LYS A 165 81.72 24.92 15.77
CA LYS A 165 82.73 25.79 15.14
C LYS A 165 82.37 27.26 15.12
N GLY A 166 81.07 27.57 15.08
CA GLY A 166 80.53 28.92 15.08
C GLY A 166 80.49 29.57 16.49
N ASN A 167 80.58 28.74 17.56
CA ASN A 167 80.47 29.21 18.95
C ASN A 167 81.79 29.69 19.50
N SER A 168 81.79 30.57 20.51
CA SER A 168 82.95 31.14 21.17
C SER A 168 83.66 30.14 22.12
N ILE A 169 83.98 28.95 21.64
CA ILE A 169 84.67 27.90 22.39
C ILE A 169 86.19 28.16 22.34
N PRO A 170 86.89 28.08 23.48
CA PRO A 170 88.41 28.20 23.51
C PRO A 170 89.04 27.23 22.51
N SER A 171 90.01 27.69 21.69
CA SER A 171 90.62 26.92 20.60
C SER A 171 91.20 25.54 21.02
N LYS A 172 91.66 25.43 22.30
CA LYS A 172 92.13 24.17 22.88
C LYS A 172 91.03 23.16 23.22
N LEU A 173 89.82 23.62 23.42
CA LEU A 173 88.67 22.79 23.78
C LEU A 173 87.74 22.45 22.60
N LYS A 174 88.00 22.98 21.40
CA LYS A 174 87.20 22.75 20.21
C LYS A 174 87.08 21.27 19.80
N ASN A 175 88.16 20.51 19.88
CA ASN A 175 88.18 19.09 19.55
C ASN A 175 87.33 18.29 20.58
N ALA A 176 87.51 18.59 21.88
CA ALA A 176 86.73 17.92 22.93
C ALA A 176 85.23 18.22 22.83
N ALA A 177 84.91 19.49 22.55
CA ALA A 177 83.47 19.89 22.33
C ALA A 177 82.90 19.15 21.09
N ASP A 178 83.62 19.00 20.01
CA ASP A 178 83.18 18.28 18.82
C ASP A 178 83.04 16.79 19.10
N GLU A 179 83.99 16.13 19.76
CA GLU A 179 83.87 14.72 20.13
C GLU A 179 82.67 14.46 21.04
N ILE A 180 82.42 15.26 22.08
CA ILE A 180 81.30 15.16 23.00
C ILE A 180 79.99 15.44 22.23
N GLY A 181 79.93 16.50 21.42
CA GLY A 181 78.77 16.88 20.63
C GLY A 181 78.37 15.79 19.65
N ARG A 182 79.35 15.25 18.88
CA ARG A 182 79.08 14.16 17.94
C ARG A 182 78.62 12.87 18.61
N PHE A 183 79.19 12.56 19.79
CA PHE A 183 78.80 11.39 20.59
C PHE A 183 77.34 11.52 21.11
N ALA A 184 76.94 12.71 21.46
CA ALA A 184 75.62 12.96 21.98
C ALA A 184 74.46 12.81 20.92
N ILE A 185 74.80 12.92 19.61
CA ILE A 185 73.78 12.80 18.56
C ILE A 185 73.47 11.33 18.27
N ILE A 186 72.21 10.99 18.39
CA ILE A 186 71.60 9.68 18.07
C ILE A 186 70.35 9.83 17.24
N PRO A 187 69.86 8.78 16.54
CA PRO A 187 68.54 8.80 15.91
C PRO A 187 67.45 8.99 16.95
N ASN A 188 66.55 9.95 16.74
CA ASN A 188 65.44 10.28 17.64
C ASN A 188 64.07 10.16 16.95
N TYR A 189 64.07 9.91 15.62
CA TYR A 189 62.87 9.67 14.83
C TYR A 189 62.76 8.17 14.58
N VAL A 190 61.97 7.49 15.45
CA VAL A 190 61.91 6.03 15.50
C VAL A 190 60.56 5.52 15.06
N TYR A 191 60.50 4.30 14.53
CA TYR A 191 59.27 3.61 14.18
C TYR A 191 58.35 3.51 15.37
N ASP A 192 57.04 3.88 15.14
CA ASP A 192 55.99 3.88 16.13
C ASP A 192 54.95 2.81 15.73
N PRO A 193 55.01 1.61 16.32
CA PRO A 193 54.10 0.52 15.99
C PRO A 193 52.64 0.84 16.34
N ASP A 194 52.43 1.54 17.46
CA ASP A 194 51.07 1.85 17.93
C ASP A 194 50.39 2.84 16.98
N LYS A 195 51.09 3.88 16.58
CA LYS A 195 50.61 4.86 15.63
C LYS A 195 50.43 4.28 14.22
N THR A 196 51.29 3.36 13.82
CA THR A 196 51.15 2.63 12.54
C THR A 196 49.90 1.77 12.55
N GLU A 197 49.68 1.00 13.62
CA GLU A 197 48.47 0.14 13.73
C GLU A 197 47.18 0.96 13.84
N GLN A 198 47.25 2.07 14.58
CA GLN A 198 46.08 2.99 14.64
C GLN A 198 45.73 3.49 13.23
N LYS A 199 46.70 3.93 12.44
CA LYS A 199 46.49 4.40 11.06
C LYS A 199 45.95 3.31 10.15
N ARG A 200 46.48 2.09 10.29
CA ARG A 200 45.97 0.90 9.57
C ARG A 200 44.54 0.59 9.93
N GLN A 201 44.17 0.71 11.21
CA GLN A 201 42.81 0.50 11.65
C GLN A 201 41.87 1.59 11.15
N GLU A 202 42.27 2.86 11.23
CA GLU A 202 41.51 3.99 10.69
C GLU A 202 41.25 3.81 9.17
N ALA A 203 42.23 3.36 8.43
CA ALA A 203 42.15 3.06 6.99
C ALA A 203 41.14 1.93 6.73
N ALA A 204 41.22 0.83 7.49
CA ALA A 204 40.27 -0.28 7.38
C ALA A 204 38.82 0.12 7.73
N ASP A 205 38.66 0.94 8.74
CA ASP A 205 37.31 1.38 9.19
C ASP A 205 36.67 2.39 8.21
N SER A 206 37.50 3.08 7.41
CA SER A 206 37.00 3.99 6.36
C SER A 206 36.49 3.26 5.11
N VAL A 207 36.74 1.96 4.96
CA VAL A 207 36.32 1.17 3.80
C VAL A 207 34.83 0.91 3.86
N GLN A 208 34.09 1.34 2.83
CA GLN A 208 32.68 1.04 2.68
C GLN A 208 32.46 -0.45 2.42
N GLN A 209 31.35 -0.99 2.98
CA GLN A 209 30.95 -2.37 2.74
C GLN A 209 30.70 -2.63 1.25
N VAL A 210 31.26 -3.68 0.73
CA VAL A 210 31.00 -4.16 -0.63
C VAL A 210 29.66 -4.88 -0.63
N GLN A 211 28.70 -4.34 -1.38
CA GLN A 211 27.36 -4.88 -1.49
C GLN A 211 27.07 -5.31 -2.92
N ILE A 212 26.48 -6.49 -3.05
CA ILE A 212 25.78 -6.90 -4.26
C ILE A 212 24.38 -6.30 -4.17
N LYS A 213 24.04 -5.37 -5.07
CA LYS A 213 22.75 -4.66 -5.01
C LYS A 213 21.65 -5.49 -5.68
N GLN A 214 20.44 -5.40 -5.13
CA GLN A 214 19.25 -5.98 -5.77
C GLN A 214 19.11 -5.49 -7.22
N GLY A 215 18.83 -6.44 -8.15
CA GLY A 215 18.74 -6.15 -9.59
C GLY A 215 20.09 -6.02 -10.30
N GLN A 216 21.22 -6.15 -9.58
CA GLN A 216 22.54 -6.20 -10.20
C GLN A 216 22.71 -7.49 -10.99
N ILE A 217 23.23 -7.41 -12.22
CA ILE A 217 23.58 -8.58 -13.03
C ILE A 217 24.72 -9.33 -12.34
N LEU A 218 24.48 -10.61 -12.06
CA LEU A 218 25.47 -11.52 -11.49
C LEU A 218 26.24 -12.27 -12.57
N VAL A 219 25.53 -12.68 -13.62
CA VAL A 219 26.05 -13.33 -14.82
C VAL A 219 25.17 -12.98 -15.99
N GLU A 220 25.74 -12.75 -17.17
CA GLU A 220 25.01 -12.53 -18.43
C GLU A 220 24.73 -13.86 -19.13
N GLU A 221 23.72 -13.86 -20.00
CA GLU A 221 23.44 -14.99 -20.90
C GLU A 221 24.70 -15.34 -21.72
N ASN A 222 25.00 -16.63 -21.86
CA ASN A 222 26.18 -17.18 -22.51
C ASN A 222 27.53 -16.83 -21.82
N GLN A 223 27.53 -16.30 -20.60
CA GLN A 223 28.76 -16.05 -19.83
C GLN A 223 29.16 -17.30 -19.02
N LEU A 224 30.47 -17.52 -18.90
CA LEU A 224 31.04 -18.59 -18.06
C LEU A 224 30.83 -18.28 -16.58
N ILE A 225 30.33 -19.26 -15.82
CA ILE A 225 30.20 -19.18 -14.37
C ILE A 225 31.56 -19.54 -13.73
N ASP A 226 32.39 -18.53 -13.52
CA ASP A 226 33.66 -18.69 -12.81
C ASP A 226 33.46 -18.79 -11.28
N ARG A 227 34.54 -18.96 -10.54
CA ARG A 227 34.49 -19.08 -9.06
C ARG A 227 33.93 -17.83 -8.37
N GLU A 228 34.14 -16.66 -8.94
CA GLU A 228 33.67 -15.41 -8.37
C GLU A 228 32.19 -15.23 -8.60
N VAL A 229 31.71 -15.48 -9.80
CA VAL A 229 30.29 -15.49 -10.15
C VAL A 229 29.54 -16.56 -9.33
N TYR A 230 30.08 -17.77 -9.25
CA TYR A 230 29.49 -18.86 -8.46
C TYR A 230 29.34 -18.47 -6.98
N ARG A 231 30.38 -17.85 -6.40
CA ARG A 231 30.31 -17.33 -5.03
C ARG A 231 29.26 -16.23 -4.85
N LYS A 232 29.13 -15.30 -5.81
CA LYS A 232 28.08 -14.27 -5.78
C LYS A 232 26.69 -14.87 -5.86
N LEU A 233 26.51 -15.89 -6.70
CA LEU A 233 25.26 -16.66 -6.80
C LEU A 233 24.95 -17.41 -5.49
N GLU A 234 25.95 -17.98 -4.84
CA GLU A 234 25.80 -18.64 -3.54
C GLU A 234 25.43 -17.64 -2.43
N LEU A 235 26.12 -16.49 -2.36
CA LEU A 235 25.83 -15.45 -1.38
C LEU A 235 24.41 -14.88 -1.52
N THR A 236 23.92 -14.79 -2.74
CA THR A 236 22.54 -14.32 -3.02
C THR A 236 21.49 -15.41 -2.81
N GLY A 237 21.90 -16.66 -2.47
CA GLY A 237 21.00 -17.77 -2.17
C GLY A 237 20.39 -18.44 -3.40
N LEU A 238 20.95 -18.19 -4.58
CA LEU A 238 20.43 -18.72 -5.85
C LEU A 238 20.88 -20.17 -6.15
N LEU A 239 22.03 -20.63 -5.58
CA LEU A 239 22.60 -21.95 -5.89
C LEU A 239 22.19 -23.07 -4.92
N SER A 240 21.91 -22.78 -3.68
CA SER A 240 21.64 -23.82 -2.68
C SER A 240 20.38 -23.50 -1.92
N GLY A 241 19.41 -24.42 -1.96
CA GLY A 241 18.28 -24.57 -1.07
C GLY A 241 17.89 -23.31 -0.30
N ALA A 242 17.54 -22.23 -0.98
CA ALA A 242 17.08 -21.01 -0.32
C ALA A 242 16.02 -21.39 0.70
N ASN A 243 16.14 -20.89 1.91
CA ASN A 243 15.25 -21.20 3.00
C ASN A 243 13.81 -20.80 2.66
N ILE A 244 13.06 -21.74 2.09
CA ILE A 244 11.67 -21.55 1.64
C ILE A 244 10.73 -21.19 2.79
N PHE A 245 11.09 -21.54 4.05
CA PHE A 245 10.23 -21.32 5.21
C PHE A 245 10.01 -19.83 5.52
N LYS A 246 11.02 -18.97 5.30
CA LYS A 246 10.86 -17.52 5.56
C LYS A 246 9.91 -16.85 4.57
N PRO A 247 10.07 -16.96 3.24
CA PRO A 247 9.12 -16.38 2.28
C PRO A 247 7.70 -16.95 2.42
N VAL A 248 7.59 -18.28 2.61
CA VAL A 248 6.29 -18.93 2.81
C VAL A 248 5.64 -18.48 4.11
N GLY A 249 6.40 -18.37 5.20
CA GLY A 249 5.90 -17.83 6.47
C GLY A 249 5.41 -16.39 6.33
N GLY A 250 6.15 -15.55 5.62
CA GLY A 250 5.73 -14.18 5.29
C GLY A 250 4.44 -14.14 4.48
N LEU A 251 4.33 -14.98 3.44
CA LEU A 251 3.11 -15.09 2.63
C LEU A 251 1.90 -15.55 3.45
N LEU A 252 2.08 -16.55 4.33
CA LEU A 252 1.01 -17.03 5.22
C LEU A 252 0.53 -15.92 6.17
N LEU A 253 1.45 -15.13 6.74
CA LEU A 253 1.10 -13.99 7.59
C LEU A 253 0.33 -12.92 6.81
N LEU A 254 0.73 -12.61 5.58
CA LEU A 254 0.03 -11.66 4.71
C LEU A 254 -1.39 -12.15 4.40
N ILE A 255 -1.56 -13.43 4.04
CA ILE A 255 -2.87 -14.01 3.77
C ILE A 255 -3.74 -14.03 5.03
N ALA A 256 -3.18 -14.35 6.19
CA ALA A 256 -3.89 -14.29 7.46
C ALA A 256 -4.38 -12.85 7.77
N LEU A 257 -3.58 -11.84 7.44
CA LEU A 257 -3.99 -10.43 7.55
C LEU A 257 -5.19 -10.12 6.62
N PHE A 258 -5.16 -10.57 5.36
CA PHE A 258 -6.27 -10.38 4.42
C PHE A 258 -7.54 -11.08 4.89
N ILE A 259 -7.43 -12.33 5.35
CA ILE A 259 -8.57 -13.08 5.90
C ILE A 259 -9.12 -12.36 7.13
N SER A 260 -8.27 -11.89 8.05
CA SER A 260 -8.70 -11.16 9.25
C SER A 260 -9.46 -9.88 8.89
N ALA A 261 -8.98 -9.12 7.90
CA ALA A 261 -9.65 -7.92 7.42
C ALA A 261 -11.03 -8.24 6.80
N LEU A 262 -11.11 -9.32 6.00
CA LEU A 262 -12.37 -9.78 5.41
C LEU A 262 -13.35 -10.28 6.49
N VAL A 263 -12.88 -11.07 7.45
CA VAL A 263 -13.72 -11.55 8.58
C VAL A 263 -14.26 -10.37 9.37
N TYR A 264 -13.40 -9.40 9.72
CA TYR A 264 -13.83 -8.19 10.42
C TYR A 264 -14.89 -7.43 9.62
N TYR A 265 -14.69 -7.27 8.32
CA TYR A 265 -15.65 -6.62 7.44
C TYR A 265 -17.00 -7.35 7.44
N PHE A 266 -17.00 -8.66 7.18
CA PHE A 266 -18.23 -9.45 7.10
C PHE A 266 -18.96 -9.59 8.44
N GLU A 267 -18.26 -9.57 9.59
CA GLU A 267 -18.87 -9.67 10.91
C GLU A 267 -19.36 -8.34 11.46
N LYS A 268 -18.64 -7.25 11.21
CA LYS A 268 -18.90 -5.96 11.87
C LYS A 268 -19.41 -4.86 10.95
N GLN A 269 -19.08 -4.88 9.67
CA GLN A 269 -19.37 -3.76 8.76
C GLN A 269 -20.23 -4.16 7.56
N TYR A 270 -20.58 -5.45 7.46
CA TYR A 270 -21.36 -5.91 6.33
C TYR A 270 -22.75 -5.25 6.30
N SER A 271 -23.01 -4.52 5.23
CA SER A 271 -24.29 -3.88 4.94
C SER A 271 -24.57 -4.05 3.46
N SER A 272 -25.26 -5.11 3.12
CA SER A 272 -25.75 -5.38 1.76
C SER A 272 -27.07 -6.11 1.84
N ARG A 273 -27.88 -5.98 0.79
CA ARG A 273 -29.16 -6.69 0.65
C ARG A 273 -28.97 -8.17 0.31
N ILE A 274 -27.80 -8.54 -0.16
CA ILE A 274 -27.46 -9.92 -0.52
C ILE A 274 -27.07 -10.67 0.77
N PRO A 275 -27.50 -11.92 0.97
CA PRO A 275 -27.07 -12.73 2.11
C PRO A 275 -25.54 -12.86 2.19
N LYS A 276 -24.96 -12.82 3.40
CA LYS A 276 -23.50 -12.90 3.63
C LYS A 276 -22.82 -14.01 2.84
N ASN A 277 -23.37 -15.22 2.86
CA ASN A 277 -22.79 -16.37 2.17
C ASN A 277 -22.73 -16.18 0.66
N LYS A 278 -23.79 -15.64 0.05
CA LYS A 278 -23.79 -15.33 -1.39
C LYS A 278 -22.80 -14.23 -1.73
N SER A 279 -22.70 -13.18 -0.91
CA SER A 279 -21.75 -12.10 -1.11
C SER A 279 -20.30 -12.58 -0.98
N LEU A 280 -20.00 -13.45 0.00
CA LEU A 280 -18.67 -14.03 0.16
C LEU A 280 -18.29 -14.90 -1.05
N MET A 281 -19.24 -15.73 -1.54
CA MET A 281 -19.02 -16.58 -2.71
C MET A 281 -18.79 -15.71 -3.96
N LEU A 282 -19.59 -14.68 -4.17
CA LEU A 282 -19.48 -13.74 -5.29
C LEU A 282 -18.14 -12.98 -5.25
N PHE A 283 -17.79 -12.45 -4.07
CA PHE A 283 -16.50 -11.81 -3.84
C PHE A 283 -15.32 -12.73 -4.17
N SER A 284 -15.38 -13.98 -3.68
CA SER A 284 -14.32 -14.96 -3.91
C SER A 284 -14.18 -15.31 -5.40
N LEU A 285 -15.30 -15.42 -6.11
CA LEU A 285 -15.31 -15.73 -7.54
C LEU A 285 -14.75 -14.55 -8.36
N ILE A 286 -15.21 -13.33 -8.11
CA ILE A 286 -14.69 -12.14 -8.82
C ILE A 286 -13.20 -11.95 -8.55
N THR A 287 -12.79 -12.02 -7.29
CA THR A 287 -11.38 -11.90 -6.91
C THR A 287 -10.53 -13.01 -7.53
N GLY A 288 -11.05 -14.24 -7.55
CA GLY A 288 -10.40 -15.38 -8.21
C GLY A 288 -10.19 -15.15 -9.70
N ILE A 289 -11.20 -14.65 -10.42
CA ILE A 289 -11.10 -14.30 -11.85
C ILE A 289 -10.02 -13.23 -12.07
N VAL A 290 -9.99 -12.17 -11.25
CA VAL A 290 -8.96 -11.13 -11.39
C VAL A 290 -7.56 -11.68 -11.16
N LEU A 291 -7.37 -12.52 -10.15
CA LEU A 291 -6.07 -13.15 -9.87
C LEU A 291 -5.65 -14.11 -11.00
N ILE A 292 -6.57 -14.84 -11.59
CA ILE A 292 -6.28 -15.70 -12.75
C ILE A 292 -5.89 -14.85 -13.97
N VAL A 293 -6.58 -13.74 -14.22
CA VAL A 293 -6.23 -12.81 -15.31
C VAL A 293 -4.85 -12.20 -15.07
N MET A 294 -4.53 -11.80 -13.84
CA MET A 294 -3.19 -11.35 -13.48
C MET A 294 -2.13 -12.41 -13.75
N GLU A 295 -2.38 -13.66 -13.32
CA GLU A 295 -1.46 -14.78 -13.54
C GLU A 295 -1.22 -15.03 -15.01
N VAL A 296 -2.28 -15.13 -15.82
CA VAL A 296 -2.16 -15.32 -17.27
C VAL A 296 -1.33 -14.21 -17.91
N ILE A 297 -1.55 -12.96 -17.52
CA ILE A 297 -0.77 -11.82 -18.05
C ILE A 297 0.67 -11.87 -17.54
N SER A 298 0.92 -12.32 -16.30
CA SER A 298 2.27 -12.40 -15.74
C SER A 298 3.15 -13.42 -16.48
N LEU A 299 2.57 -14.49 -17.02
CA LEU A 299 3.31 -15.47 -17.86
C LEU A 299 3.95 -14.82 -19.09
N PHE A 300 3.35 -13.76 -19.63
CA PHE A 300 3.91 -13.04 -20.77
C PHE A 300 5.08 -12.09 -20.39
N GLN A 301 5.39 -11.90 -19.10
CA GLN A 301 6.61 -11.19 -18.70
C GLN A 301 7.89 -11.86 -19.20
N GLN A 302 7.87 -13.19 -19.36
CA GLN A 302 8.99 -13.98 -19.87
C GLN A 302 9.30 -13.71 -21.36
N LEU A 303 8.37 -13.07 -22.09
CA LEU A 303 8.52 -12.76 -23.52
C LEU A 303 9.18 -11.39 -23.77
N GLU A 304 9.91 -10.83 -22.82
CA GLU A 304 10.59 -9.52 -22.88
C GLU A 304 9.67 -8.33 -23.24
N ILE A 305 8.34 -8.49 -23.14
CA ILE A 305 7.41 -7.37 -23.28
C ILE A 305 7.44 -6.57 -21.97
N GLY A 306 8.26 -5.53 -21.97
CA GLY A 306 8.45 -4.69 -20.80
C GLY A 306 7.13 -4.21 -20.21
N HIS A 307 6.98 -4.40 -18.91
CA HIS A 307 5.88 -3.86 -18.09
C HIS A 307 4.44 -4.26 -18.50
N ILE A 308 4.26 -5.46 -19.06
CA ILE A 308 2.94 -5.98 -19.52
C ILE A 308 1.85 -5.94 -18.42
N GLY A 309 2.24 -5.86 -17.15
CA GLY A 309 1.33 -5.70 -16.02
C GLY A 309 0.39 -4.49 -16.13
N TYR A 310 0.76 -3.44 -16.86
CA TYR A 310 -0.10 -2.28 -17.10
C TYR A 310 -1.34 -2.60 -17.95
N LEU A 311 -1.35 -3.74 -18.65
CA LEU A 311 -2.51 -4.20 -19.42
C LEU A 311 -3.59 -4.84 -18.55
N VAL A 312 -3.30 -5.22 -17.31
CA VAL A 312 -4.25 -5.88 -16.41
C VAL A 312 -5.48 -5.02 -16.18
N PRO A 313 -6.70 -5.51 -16.49
CA PRO A 313 -7.94 -4.76 -16.28
C PRO A 313 -8.37 -4.80 -14.80
N ILE A 314 -7.53 -4.27 -13.92
CA ILE A 314 -7.70 -4.37 -12.45
C ILE A 314 -9.00 -3.72 -11.97
N ALA A 315 -9.41 -2.62 -12.60
CA ALA A 315 -10.64 -1.89 -12.24
C ALA A 315 -11.90 -2.74 -12.46
N MET A 316 -11.87 -3.74 -13.36
CA MET A 316 -12.99 -4.64 -13.60
C MET A 316 -13.48 -5.31 -12.31
N GLY A 317 -12.58 -5.90 -11.53
CA GLY A 317 -12.94 -6.63 -10.32
C GLY A 317 -13.58 -5.76 -9.26
N VAL A 318 -12.99 -4.62 -8.98
CA VAL A 318 -13.48 -3.69 -7.96
C VAL A 318 -14.78 -2.99 -8.38
N MET A 319 -14.94 -2.70 -9.68
CA MET A 319 -16.20 -2.16 -10.23
C MET A 319 -17.33 -3.19 -10.11
N LEU A 320 -17.09 -4.46 -10.43
CA LEU A 320 -18.06 -5.54 -10.25
C LEU A 320 -18.45 -5.70 -8.78
N ILE A 321 -17.47 -5.71 -7.86
CA ILE A 321 -17.75 -5.81 -6.42
C ILE A 321 -18.57 -4.62 -5.94
N LYS A 322 -18.27 -3.39 -6.38
CA LYS A 322 -19.04 -2.20 -6.04
C LYS A 322 -20.48 -2.28 -6.55
N LEU A 323 -20.67 -2.68 -7.80
CA LEU A 323 -21.99 -2.72 -8.45
C LEU A 323 -22.88 -3.84 -7.91
N LEU A 324 -22.29 -4.99 -7.59
CA LEU A 324 -23.02 -6.19 -7.17
C LEU A 324 -23.12 -6.36 -5.66
N ILE A 325 -22.15 -5.86 -4.88
CA ILE A 325 -22.14 -6.06 -3.42
C ILE A 325 -22.23 -4.70 -2.70
N ASN A 326 -21.11 -3.99 -2.57
CA ASN A 326 -21.04 -2.62 -2.05
C ASN A 326 -19.66 -1.96 -2.22
N GLU A 327 -19.61 -0.66 -1.96
CA GLU A 327 -18.43 0.17 -2.12
C GLU A 327 -17.31 -0.14 -1.11
N ARG A 328 -17.67 -0.41 0.15
CA ARG A 328 -16.66 -0.68 1.21
C ARG A 328 -15.83 -1.93 0.91
N LEU A 329 -16.49 -2.99 0.45
CA LEU A 329 -15.82 -4.22 0.05
C LEU A 329 -14.98 -4.01 -1.20
N ALA A 330 -15.42 -3.19 -2.15
CA ALA A 330 -14.63 -2.84 -3.33
C ALA A 330 -13.33 -2.11 -2.96
N ILE A 331 -13.37 -1.17 -2.00
CA ILE A 331 -12.18 -0.48 -1.49
C ILE A 331 -11.21 -1.48 -0.82
N LEU A 332 -11.72 -2.36 0.04
CA LEU A 332 -10.90 -3.40 0.67
C LEU A 332 -10.27 -4.31 -0.38
N SER A 333 -11.04 -4.70 -1.40
CA SER A 333 -10.57 -5.53 -2.52
C SER A 333 -9.47 -4.83 -3.32
N SER A 334 -9.58 -3.51 -3.54
CA SER A 334 -8.57 -2.76 -4.28
C SER A 334 -7.20 -2.80 -3.60
N MET A 335 -7.17 -2.71 -2.27
CA MET A 335 -5.93 -2.84 -1.49
C MET A 335 -5.34 -4.26 -1.61
N ILE A 336 -6.16 -5.29 -1.42
CA ILE A 336 -5.73 -6.69 -1.50
C ILE A 336 -5.17 -7.00 -2.89
N LEU A 337 -5.91 -6.66 -3.94
CA LEU A 337 -5.53 -6.95 -5.33
C LEU A 337 -4.27 -6.16 -5.75
N SER A 338 -4.10 -4.93 -5.27
CA SER A 338 -2.91 -4.12 -5.55
C SER A 338 -1.65 -4.73 -4.92
N ILE A 339 -1.75 -5.25 -3.70
CA ILE A 339 -0.64 -5.95 -3.03
C ILE A 339 -0.33 -7.26 -3.77
N CYS A 340 -1.35 -8.06 -4.10
CA CYS A 340 -1.17 -9.29 -4.86
C CYS A 340 -0.50 -9.01 -6.21
N GLY A 341 -0.96 -8.01 -6.96
CA GLY A 341 -0.39 -7.64 -8.24
C GLY A 341 1.04 -7.12 -8.14
N SER A 342 1.35 -6.34 -7.08
CA SER A 342 2.74 -5.91 -6.81
C SER A 342 3.70 -7.08 -6.60
N MET A 343 3.22 -8.21 -6.07
CA MET A 343 4.01 -9.44 -5.92
C MET A 343 4.09 -10.25 -7.23
N MET A 344 3.00 -10.34 -7.98
CA MET A 344 2.93 -11.12 -9.21
C MET A 344 3.74 -10.50 -10.35
N PHE A 345 3.83 -9.17 -10.40
CA PHE A 345 4.57 -8.41 -11.42
C PHE A 345 5.90 -7.86 -10.89
N ASN A 346 6.69 -8.70 -10.23
CA ASN A 346 7.95 -8.36 -9.56
C ASN A 346 9.18 -8.29 -10.48
N GLN A 347 9.00 -8.24 -11.79
CA GLN A 347 10.07 -8.17 -12.80
C GLN A 347 11.05 -9.36 -12.77
N GLY A 348 10.57 -10.56 -12.44
CA GLY A 348 11.39 -11.77 -12.36
C GLY A 348 12.26 -11.87 -11.10
N VAL A 349 12.18 -10.91 -10.18
CA VAL A 349 12.90 -10.96 -8.89
C VAL A 349 11.94 -11.50 -7.82
N THR A 350 11.99 -12.80 -7.60
CA THR A 350 11.11 -13.50 -6.64
C THR A 350 11.22 -12.92 -5.23
N GLY A 351 10.08 -12.86 -4.53
CA GLY A 351 10.00 -12.35 -3.16
C GLY A 351 10.09 -10.82 -3.01
N THR A 352 10.03 -10.07 -4.10
CA THR A 352 10.04 -8.61 -4.09
C THR A 352 8.69 -8.01 -4.44
N PHE A 353 8.50 -6.72 -4.12
CA PHE A 353 7.30 -5.96 -4.46
C PHE A 353 7.61 -4.94 -5.55
N ASN A 354 6.83 -4.95 -6.63
CA ASN A 354 6.85 -3.88 -7.61
C ASN A 354 5.93 -2.75 -7.16
N TYR A 355 6.48 -1.77 -6.44
CA TYR A 355 5.71 -0.63 -5.90
C TYR A 355 5.06 0.22 -7.00
N GLY A 356 5.68 0.33 -8.18
CA GLY A 356 5.13 1.06 -9.32
C GLY A 356 3.81 0.45 -9.79
N ILE A 357 3.79 -0.86 -10.06
CA ILE A 357 2.58 -1.58 -10.46
C ILE A 357 1.55 -1.61 -9.32
N GLY A 358 1.98 -1.82 -8.08
CA GLY A 358 1.07 -1.78 -6.94
C GLY A 358 0.35 -0.43 -6.80
N THR A 359 1.08 0.67 -6.95
CA THR A 359 0.52 2.03 -6.94
C THR A 359 -0.43 2.27 -8.12
N TYR A 360 -0.03 1.84 -9.32
CA TYR A 360 -0.87 1.93 -10.51
C TYR A 360 -2.19 1.16 -10.32
N PHE A 361 -2.14 -0.08 -9.82
CA PHE A 361 -3.34 -0.89 -9.56
C PHE A 361 -4.26 -0.26 -8.52
N LEU A 362 -3.69 0.28 -7.45
CA LEU A 362 -4.48 0.94 -6.41
C LEU A 362 -5.22 2.16 -6.96
N ILE A 363 -4.52 3.05 -7.66
CA ILE A 363 -5.12 4.29 -8.18
C ILE A 363 -6.13 3.97 -9.28
N SER A 364 -5.83 3.04 -10.21
CA SER A 364 -6.74 2.58 -11.26
C SER A 364 -8.03 2.00 -10.68
N SER A 365 -7.91 1.15 -9.67
CA SER A 365 -9.05 0.57 -8.93
C SER A 365 -9.89 1.63 -8.24
N MET A 366 -9.24 2.57 -7.53
CA MET A 366 -9.93 3.66 -6.84
C MET A 366 -10.64 4.60 -7.82
N ALA A 367 -10.04 4.89 -8.98
CA ALA A 367 -10.68 5.68 -10.03
C ALA A 367 -12.00 5.02 -10.50
N GLY A 368 -11.98 3.71 -10.74
CA GLY A 368 -13.18 2.94 -11.09
C GLY A 368 -14.25 2.98 -9.99
N ILE A 369 -13.83 2.83 -8.73
CA ILE A 369 -14.76 2.90 -7.59
C ILE A 369 -15.37 4.29 -7.45
N LEU A 370 -14.57 5.36 -7.49
CA LEU A 370 -15.03 6.73 -7.22
C LEU A 370 -15.95 7.28 -8.32
N PHE A 371 -15.71 6.92 -9.58
CA PHE A 371 -16.52 7.40 -10.70
C PHE A 371 -17.94 6.80 -10.71
N LEU A 372 -18.10 5.55 -10.25
CA LEU A 372 -19.40 4.88 -10.22
C LEU A 372 -20.27 5.44 -9.08
N GLY A 373 -21.47 5.95 -9.40
CA GLY A 373 -22.45 6.46 -8.44
C GLY A 373 -23.43 5.41 -7.96
N LYS A 374 -24.52 5.87 -7.31
CA LYS A 374 -25.60 4.98 -6.84
C LYS A 374 -26.51 4.47 -7.98
N HIS A 375 -26.71 5.26 -9.04
CA HIS A 375 -27.54 4.92 -10.19
C HIS A 375 -26.67 4.84 -11.43
N ASN A 376 -26.29 3.63 -11.82
CA ASN A 376 -25.37 3.40 -12.94
C ASN A 376 -26.11 2.79 -14.14
N ALA A 377 -26.33 3.60 -15.18
CA ALA A 377 -26.73 3.11 -16.50
C ALA A 377 -25.52 2.49 -17.24
N ARG A 378 -25.74 1.65 -18.26
CA ARG A 378 -24.66 1.04 -19.08
C ARG A 378 -23.67 2.06 -19.61
N ALA A 379 -24.19 3.22 -20.09
CA ALA A 379 -23.35 4.32 -20.56
C ALA A 379 -22.39 4.84 -19.47
N LYS A 380 -22.82 4.87 -18.21
CA LYS A 380 -22.02 5.35 -17.09
C LYS A 380 -20.87 4.39 -16.75
N ILE A 381 -21.05 3.08 -16.95
CA ILE A 381 -19.96 2.10 -16.80
C ILE A 381 -18.91 2.29 -17.89
N LEU A 382 -19.32 2.54 -19.16
CA LEU A 382 -18.38 2.88 -20.22
C LEU A 382 -17.62 4.19 -19.94
N GLN A 383 -18.35 5.23 -19.47
CA GLN A 383 -17.72 6.49 -19.05
C GLN A 383 -16.72 6.27 -17.92
N ALA A 384 -17.01 5.36 -16.95
CA ALA A 384 -16.06 4.96 -15.92
C ALA A 384 -14.79 4.36 -16.52
N GLY A 385 -14.90 3.49 -17.52
CA GLY A 385 -13.75 2.94 -18.23
C GLY A 385 -12.88 4.00 -18.93
N LEU A 386 -13.51 4.97 -19.57
CA LEU A 386 -12.79 6.11 -20.18
C LEU A 386 -12.10 6.97 -19.10
N PHE A 387 -12.77 7.23 -18.00
CA PHE A 387 -12.17 7.95 -16.87
C PHE A 387 -10.99 7.19 -16.26
N VAL A 388 -11.13 5.89 -16.04
CA VAL A 388 -10.04 5.01 -15.58
C VAL A 388 -8.87 5.05 -16.56
N SER A 389 -9.14 4.99 -17.88
CA SER A 389 -8.09 5.11 -18.91
C SER A 389 -7.33 6.42 -18.80
N LEU A 390 -8.03 7.53 -18.64
CA LEU A 390 -7.42 8.85 -18.46
C LEU A 390 -6.52 8.89 -17.20
N ILE A 391 -7.03 8.40 -16.08
CA ILE A 391 -6.26 8.31 -14.82
C ILE A 391 -5.05 7.39 -14.99
N ASN A 392 -5.20 6.24 -15.64
CA ASN A 392 -4.11 5.32 -15.94
C ASN A 392 -2.99 5.99 -16.73
N ILE A 393 -3.32 6.73 -17.78
CA ILE A 393 -2.35 7.50 -18.58
C ILE A 393 -1.60 8.49 -17.69
N VAL A 394 -2.31 9.27 -16.86
CA VAL A 394 -1.70 10.27 -15.97
C VAL A 394 -0.78 9.59 -14.94
N VAL A 395 -1.23 8.51 -14.32
CA VAL A 395 -0.44 7.78 -13.33
C VAL A 395 0.82 7.18 -13.95
N LEU A 396 0.71 6.53 -15.11
CA LEU A 396 1.85 5.94 -15.79
C LEU A 396 2.86 7.03 -16.21
N PHE A 397 2.39 8.12 -16.76
CA PHE A 397 3.25 9.26 -17.09
C PHE A 397 3.95 9.82 -15.84
N THR A 398 3.23 9.97 -14.73
CA THR A 398 3.79 10.44 -13.46
C THR A 398 4.85 9.49 -12.92
N LEU A 399 4.59 8.18 -12.91
CA LEU A 399 5.56 7.18 -12.44
C LEU A 399 6.84 7.20 -13.28
N GLN A 400 6.73 7.36 -14.59
CA GLN A 400 7.85 7.48 -15.51
C GLN A 400 8.71 8.72 -15.22
N LEU A 401 8.05 9.88 -15.01
CA LEU A 401 8.76 11.12 -14.66
C LEU A 401 9.51 10.99 -13.31
N ILE A 402 8.90 10.34 -12.31
CA ILE A 402 9.52 10.14 -11.00
C ILE A 402 10.72 9.19 -11.09
N GLN A 403 10.63 8.13 -11.87
CA GLN A 403 11.70 7.14 -12.01
C GLN A 403 12.91 7.67 -12.80
N ASN A 404 12.72 8.75 -13.56
CA ASN A 404 13.76 9.42 -14.38
C ASN A 404 14.58 8.43 -15.24
N THR A 405 13.94 7.38 -15.74
CA THR A 405 14.58 6.37 -16.61
C THR A 405 14.68 6.88 -18.03
N ALA A 406 15.81 6.62 -18.67
CA ALA A 406 16.04 6.95 -20.08
C ALA A 406 15.24 5.96 -20.96
N GLN A 407 13.96 6.25 -21.20
CA GLN A 407 13.09 5.44 -22.06
C GLN A 407 12.94 6.05 -23.44
N THR A 408 12.75 5.21 -24.43
CA THR A 408 12.43 5.66 -25.80
C THR A 408 10.99 6.17 -25.85
N GLY A 409 10.71 7.10 -26.77
CA GLY A 409 9.34 7.58 -26.96
C GLY A 409 8.35 6.48 -27.35
N LEU A 410 8.84 5.40 -27.98
CA LEU A 410 8.03 4.23 -28.33
C LEU A 410 7.62 3.41 -27.09
N GLU A 411 8.54 3.17 -26.17
CA GLU A 411 8.26 2.46 -24.91
C GLU A 411 7.23 3.25 -24.07
N MET A 412 7.44 4.54 -23.93
CA MET A 412 6.49 5.43 -23.25
C MET A 412 5.09 5.31 -23.89
N GLY A 413 5.03 5.40 -25.22
CA GLY A 413 3.78 5.25 -25.97
C GLY A 413 3.08 3.92 -25.71
N THR A 414 3.85 2.82 -25.69
CA THR A 414 3.30 1.47 -25.41
C THR A 414 2.68 1.38 -24.02
N TYR A 415 3.34 1.91 -22.99
CA TYR A 415 2.79 1.88 -21.62
C TYR A 415 1.50 2.69 -21.49
N LEU A 416 1.43 3.86 -22.11
CA LEU A 416 0.23 4.69 -22.12
C LEU A 416 -0.94 3.99 -22.83
N VAL A 417 -0.66 3.31 -23.96
CA VAL A 417 -1.65 2.51 -24.68
C VAL A 417 -2.13 1.33 -23.83
N MET A 418 -1.22 0.59 -23.17
CA MET A 418 -1.60 -0.49 -22.26
C MET A 418 -2.52 0.00 -21.14
N GLY A 419 -2.21 1.13 -20.49
CA GLY A 419 -3.05 1.74 -19.46
C GLY A 419 -4.43 2.15 -19.98
N ALA A 420 -4.50 2.72 -21.19
CA ALA A 420 -5.75 3.08 -21.83
C ALA A 420 -6.60 1.83 -22.13
N VAL A 421 -6.01 0.81 -22.71
CA VAL A 421 -6.67 -0.48 -23.02
C VAL A 421 -7.15 -1.17 -21.74
N SER A 422 -6.36 -1.15 -20.66
CA SER A 422 -6.75 -1.67 -19.35
C SER A 422 -8.02 -1.01 -18.81
N GLY A 423 -8.12 0.32 -18.88
CA GLY A 423 -9.29 1.06 -18.40
C GLY A 423 -10.56 0.79 -19.20
N ILE A 424 -10.49 0.90 -20.54
CA ILE A 424 -11.62 0.60 -21.44
C ILE A 424 -11.98 -0.89 -21.31
N GLY A 425 -10.99 -1.79 -21.37
CA GLY A 425 -11.17 -3.23 -21.23
C GLY A 425 -11.87 -3.61 -19.92
N SER A 426 -11.53 -2.93 -18.81
CA SER A 426 -12.22 -3.12 -17.53
C SER A 426 -13.72 -2.87 -17.62
N SER A 427 -14.15 -1.78 -18.24
CA SER A 427 -15.58 -1.45 -18.37
C SER A 427 -16.32 -2.38 -19.32
N VAL A 428 -15.69 -2.79 -20.43
CA VAL A 428 -16.25 -3.76 -21.36
C VAL A 428 -16.45 -5.13 -20.68
N LEU A 429 -15.44 -5.56 -19.92
CA LEU A 429 -15.52 -6.82 -19.16
C LEU A 429 -16.58 -6.75 -18.05
N VAL A 430 -16.73 -5.60 -17.36
CA VAL A 430 -17.80 -5.40 -16.38
C VAL A 430 -19.17 -5.57 -17.04
N LEU A 431 -19.42 -4.90 -18.18
CA LEU A 431 -20.69 -5.01 -18.89
C LEU A 431 -20.96 -6.43 -19.42
N GLY A 432 -19.92 -7.14 -19.86
CA GLY A 432 -20.02 -8.51 -20.33
C GLY A 432 -20.25 -9.54 -19.23
N LEU A 433 -19.57 -9.40 -18.09
CA LEU A 433 -19.63 -10.37 -16.99
C LEU A 433 -20.82 -10.15 -16.03
N MET A 434 -21.27 -8.91 -15.89
CA MET A 434 -22.34 -8.54 -14.93
C MET A 434 -23.60 -9.38 -15.08
N PRO A 435 -24.18 -9.61 -16.29
CA PRO A 435 -25.39 -10.42 -16.45
C PRO A 435 -25.23 -11.88 -16.01
N PHE A 436 -24.02 -12.45 -16.16
CA PHE A 436 -23.73 -13.81 -15.69
C PHE A 436 -23.75 -13.90 -14.17
N PHE A 437 -23.17 -12.91 -13.48
CA PHE A 437 -23.22 -12.85 -12.02
C PHE A 437 -24.64 -12.57 -11.50
N GLU A 438 -25.39 -11.67 -12.14
CA GLU A 438 -26.79 -11.38 -11.80
C GLU A 438 -27.64 -12.65 -11.90
N SER A 439 -27.55 -13.35 -13.02
CA SER A 439 -28.32 -14.56 -13.26
C SER A 439 -27.87 -15.74 -12.38
N GLY A 440 -26.55 -15.96 -12.23
CA GLY A 440 -26.00 -17.08 -11.47
C GLY A 440 -26.25 -16.99 -9.97
N PHE A 441 -26.27 -15.78 -9.42
CA PHE A 441 -26.47 -15.55 -7.98
C PHE A 441 -27.89 -15.08 -7.64
N GLY A 442 -28.74 -14.82 -8.64
CA GLY A 442 -30.07 -14.28 -8.47
C GLY A 442 -30.03 -12.87 -7.88
N ILE A 443 -29.11 -12.02 -8.35
CA ILE A 443 -28.93 -10.66 -7.83
C ILE A 443 -29.75 -9.69 -8.63
N LEU A 444 -30.62 -8.95 -7.93
CA LEU A 444 -31.42 -7.89 -8.52
C LEU A 444 -30.65 -6.57 -8.49
N SER A 445 -29.85 -6.33 -9.53
CA SER A 445 -29.12 -5.08 -9.68
C SER A 445 -30.00 -3.92 -10.11
N THR A 446 -29.53 -2.69 -9.90
CA THR A 446 -30.21 -1.48 -10.42
C THR A 446 -30.40 -1.56 -11.94
N MET A 447 -29.44 -2.14 -12.67
CA MET A 447 -29.50 -2.33 -14.11
C MET A 447 -30.63 -3.29 -14.52
N LYS A 448 -30.77 -4.40 -13.81
CA LYS A 448 -31.85 -5.38 -14.04
C LYS A 448 -33.21 -4.78 -13.73
N LEU A 449 -33.33 -3.98 -12.65
CA LEU A 449 -34.55 -3.24 -12.36
C LEU A 449 -34.93 -2.26 -13.49
N LEU A 450 -33.98 -1.49 -14.01
CA LEU A 450 -34.23 -0.60 -15.14
C LEU A 450 -34.66 -1.35 -16.41
N GLU A 451 -34.08 -2.51 -16.69
CA GLU A 451 -34.50 -3.37 -17.79
C GLU A 451 -35.94 -3.85 -17.59
N LEU A 452 -36.28 -4.31 -16.38
CA LEU A 452 -37.63 -4.78 -16.04
C LEU A 452 -38.66 -3.65 -15.96
N SER A 453 -38.25 -2.40 -15.78
CA SER A 453 -39.16 -1.24 -15.83
C SER A 453 -39.55 -0.80 -17.23
N ASN A 454 -38.94 -1.40 -18.27
CA ASN A 454 -39.22 -1.03 -19.66
C ASN A 454 -40.66 -1.48 -20.05
N PRO A 455 -41.55 -0.58 -20.53
CA PRO A 455 -42.89 -0.92 -20.94
C PRO A 455 -42.95 -1.97 -22.08
N ASN A 456 -41.89 -2.13 -22.84
CA ASN A 456 -41.78 -3.16 -23.88
C ASN A 456 -41.41 -4.56 -23.35
N HIS A 457 -41.13 -4.69 -22.03
CA HIS A 457 -40.91 -6.00 -21.43
C HIS A 457 -42.15 -6.90 -21.63
N PRO A 458 -42.01 -8.17 -22.05
CA PRO A 458 -43.13 -9.01 -22.46
C PRO A 458 -44.28 -9.04 -21.44
N LEU A 459 -43.96 -9.15 -20.15
CA LEU A 459 -44.98 -9.20 -19.09
C LEU A 459 -45.67 -7.84 -18.87
N LEU A 460 -44.95 -6.71 -18.93
CA LEU A 460 -45.55 -5.37 -18.82
C LEU A 460 -46.44 -5.09 -20.04
N ARG A 461 -45.99 -5.48 -21.23
CA ARG A 461 -46.80 -5.39 -22.44
C ARG A 461 -48.06 -6.24 -22.35
N LYS A 462 -48.00 -7.43 -21.72
CA LYS A 462 -49.15 -8.26 -21.44
C LYS A 462 -50.18 -7.55 -20.55
N ILE A 463 -49.74 -6.94 -19.42
CA ILE A 463 -50.60 -6.16 -18.53
C ILE A 463 -51.24 -4.99 -19.31
N LEU A 464 -50.41 -4.25 -20.08
CA LEU A 464 -50.87 -3.10 -20.87
C LEU A 464 -51.98 -3.47 -21.89
N THR A 465 -51.82 -4.62 -22.56
CA THR A 465 -52.74 -5.03 -23.65
C THR A 465 -53.97 -5.78 -23.15
N GLU A 466 -53.85 -6.62 -22.13
CA GLU A 466 -54.96 -7.45 -21.61
C GLU A 466 -55.71 -6.77 -20.46
N THR A 467 -55.03 -5.93 -19.65
CA THR A 467 -55.59 -5.23 -18.48
C THR A 467 -55.15 -3.78 -18.43
N PRO A 468 -55.55 -2.92 -19.37
CA PRO A 468 -55.06 -1.54 -19.44
C PRO A 468 -55.41 -0.71 -18.20
N GLY A 469 -56.57 -0.98 -17.55
CA GLY A 469 -56.94 -0.34 -16.27
C GLY A 469 -56.00 -0.71 -15.13
N THR A 470 -55.60 -1.99 -15.04
CA THR A 470 -54.61 -2.48 -14.08
C THR A 470 -53.21 -1.88 -14.37
N TYR A 471 -52.83 -1.76 -15.65
CA TYR A 471 -51.57 -1.10 -16.01
C TYR A 471 -51.50 0.34 -15.49
N HIS A 472 -52.57 1.13 -15.73
CA HIS A 472 -52.64 2.51 -15.26
C HIS A 472 -52.60 2.60 -13.72
N HIS A 473 -53.36 1.74 -13.03
CA HIS A 473 -53.32 1.60 -11.58
C HIS A 473 -51.89 1.30 -11.09
N SER A 474 -51.21 0.29 -11.67
CA SER A 474 -49.85 -0.10 -11.32
C SER A 474 -48.82 1.04 -11.51
N VAL A 475 -48.98 1.87 -12.54
CA VAL A 475 -48.14 3.05 -12.74
C VAL A 475 -48.33 4.09 -11.63
N MET A 476 -49.57 4.29 -11.19
CA MET A 476 -49.87 5.21 -10.08
C MET A 476 -49.33 4.71 -8.76
N VAL A 477 -49.55 3.43 -8.45
CA VAL A 477 -49.00 2.75 -7.26
C VAL A 477 -47.46 2.81 -7.29
N ALA A 478 -46.83 2.63 -8.45
CA ALA A 478 -45.40 2.71 -8.62
C ALA A 478 -44.81 4.09 -8.27
N ASN A 479 -45.47 5.17 -8.74
CA ASN A 479 -45.05 6.54 -8.41
C ASN A 479 -45.20 6.85 -6.91
N LEU A 480 -46.28 6.40 -6.30
CA LEU A 480 -46.54 6.56 -4.87
C LEU A 480 -45.52 5.78 -4.02
N SER A 481 -45.31 4.52 -4.38
CA SER A 481 -44.39 3.63 -3.65
C SER A 481 -42.93 4.04 -3.75
N GLU A 482 -42.46 4.46 -4.95
CA GLU A 482 -41.10 4.96 -5.15
C GLU A 482 -40.83 6.15 -4.25
N ALA A 483 -41.68 7.20 -4.32
CA ALA A 483 -41.49 8.40 -3.50
C ALA A 483 -41.48 8.08 -2.00
N ALA A 484 -42.42 7.22 -1.56
CA ALA A 484 -42.51 6.84 -0.16
C ALA A 484 -41.34 6.00 0.33
N CYS A 485 -40.83 5.06 -0.50
CA CYS A 485 -39.66 4.25 -0.19
C CYS A 485 -38.38 5.10 -0.12
N GLU A 486 -38.21 6.04 -1.05
CA GLU A 486 -37.05 6.96 -1.02
C GLU A 486 -37.03 7.83 0.23
N ALA A 487 -38.19 8.32 0.66
CA ALA A 487 -38.33 9.17 1.85
C ALA A 487 -37.92 8.45 3.15
N VAL A 488 -38.04 7.13 3.20
CA VAL A 488 -37.62 6.31 4.37
C VAL A 488 -36.29 5.56 4.13
N GLY A 489 -35.55 5.84 3.04
CA GLY A 489 -34.29 5.21 2.72
C GLY A 489 -34.39 3.76 2.23
N ALA A 490 -35.60 3.30 1.87
CA ALA A 490 -35.83 2.02 1.21
C ALA A 490 -35.53 2.09 -0.32
N ASN A 491 -35.69 0.99 -1.05
CA ASN A 491 -35.40 0.96 -2.49
C ASN A 491 -36.59 1.44 -3.32
N GLY A 492 -36.63 2.73 -3.65
CA GLY A 492 -37.67 3.31 -4.49
C GLY A 492 -37.81 2.65 -5.86
N LEU A 493 -36.66 2.35 -6.54
CA LEU A 493 -36.70 1.70 -7.83
C LEU A 493 -37.25 0.27 -7.76
N LEU A 494 -36.91 -0.50 -6.71
CA LEU A 494 -37.50 -1.83 -6.48
C LEU A 494 -39.02 -1.72 -6.25
N ALA A 495 -39.43 -0.75 -5.45
CA ALA A 495 -40.84 -0.51 -5.19
C ALA A 495 -41.61 -0.12 -6.46
N ARG A 496 -41.02 0.76 -7.31
CA ARG A 496 -41.56 1.11 -8.62
C ARG A 496 -41.78 -0.12 -9.49
N VAL A 497 -40.70 -0.91 -9.67
CA VAL A 497 -40.75 -2.08 -10.54
C VAL A 497 -41.65 -3.15 -9.97
N GLY A 498 -41.60 -3.39 -8.65
CA GLY A 498 -42.51 -4.31 -7.96
C GLY A 498 -43.98 -3.93 -8.16
N ALA A 499 -44.30 -2.64 -8.03
CA ALA A 499 -45.64 -2.13 -8.27
C ALA A 499 -46.10 -2.30 -9.72
N TYR A 500 -45.24 -2.24 -10.71
CA TYR A 500 -45.61 -2.53 -12.09
C TYR A 500 -46.12 -3.96 -12.29
N TYR A 501 -45.62 -4.93 -11.54
CA TYR A 501 -45.94 -6.35 -11.68
C TYR A 501 -46.86 -6.92 -10.61
N HIS A 502 -47.14 -6.16 -9.50
CA HIS A 502 -47.84 -6.70 -8.33
C HIS A 502 -49.19 -7.35 -8.66
N ASP A 503 -49.86 -6.78 -9.64
CA ASP A 503 -51.23 -7.14 -10.07
C ASP A 503 -51.29 -7.96 -11.39
N ILE A 504 -50.13 -8.51 -11.87
CA ILE A 504 -50.13 -9.25 -13.14
C ILE A 504 -51.08 -10.42 -13.19
N GLY A 505 -51.41 -11.02 -12.04
CA GLY A 505 -52.37 -12.12 -11.95
C GLY A 505 -53.77 -11.78 -12.41
N LYS A 506 -54.17 -10.51 -12.41
CA LYS A 506 -55.46 -10.03 -12.92
C LYS A 506 -55.62 -10.29 -14.43
N THR A 507 -54.50 -10.46 -15.17
CA THR A 507 -54.54 -10.85 -16.59
C THR A 507 -55.17 -12.22 -16.84
N LYS A 508 -55.27 -13.10 -15.84
CA LYS A 508 -55.97 -14.39 -16.00
C LYS A 508 -57.47 -14.23 -16.11
N ARG A 509 -58.04 -13.20 -15.44
CA ARG A 509 -59.50 -12.99 -15.39
C ARG A 509 -59.82 -11.49 -15.41
N PRO A 510 -59.51 -10.73 -16.45
CA PRO A 510 -59.55 -9.28 -16.47
C PRO A 510 -60.90 -8.68 -16.13
N GLN A 511 -62.01 -9.28 -16.62
CA GLN A 511 -63.38 -8.82 -16.49
C GLN A 511 -63.93 -8.76 -15.03
N TYR A 512 -63.24 -9.49 -14.12
CA TYR A 512 -63.67 -9.50 -12.70
C TYR A 512 -63.04 -8.37 -11.87
N PHE A 513 -62.18 -7.57 -12.46
CA PHE A 513 -61.52 -6.43 -11.78
C PHE A 513 -62.12 -5.13 -12.32
N ILE A 514 -62.65 -4.31 -11.41
CA ILE A 514 -63.49 -3.14 -11.73
C ILE A 514 -62.77 -2.13 -12.64
N GLU A 515 -61.46 -1.98 -12.47
CA GLU A 515 -60.62 -1.09 -13.29
C GLU A 515 -60.54 -1.49 -14.76
N ASN A 516 -60.86 -2.74 -15.11
CA ASN A 516 -60.84 -3.27 -16.46
C ASN A 516 -62.28 -3.46 -17.06
N GLN A 517 -63.30 -3.12 -16.30
CA GLN A 517 -64.69 -3.21 -16.74
C GLN A 517 -65.05 -1.99 -17.59
N MET A 518 -65.01 -2.12 -18.90
CA MET A 518 -65.49 -1.07 -19.82
C MET A 518 -66.86 -1.41 -20.32
N ASN A 519 -67.91 -0.66 -19.84
CA ASN A 519 -69.27 -0.78 -20.27
C ASN A 519 -69.91 -2.18 -20.16
N ILE A 520 -69.45 -2.99 -19.22
CA ILE A 520 -70.08 -4.29 -18.89
C ILE A 520 -70.65 -4.26 -17.49
N ASP A 521 -71.74 -4.99 -17.27
CA ASP A 521 -72.29 -5.22 -15.92
C ASP A 521 -71.26 -5.90 -15.07
N ASN A 522 -71.20 -5.50 -13.78
CA ASN A 522 -70.23 -6.12 -12.86
C ASN A 522 -70.55 -7.60 -12.66
N PRO A 523 -69.63 -8.53 -13.11
CA PRO A 523 -69.90 -9.98 -12.98
C PRO A 523 -70.13 -10.43 -11.53
N HIS A 524 -69.58 -9.73 -10.54
CA HIS A 524 -69.74 -10.03 -9.11
C HIS A 524 -71.13 -9.82 -8.58
N ASP A 525 -72.02 -9.14 -9.29
CA ASP A 525 -73.43 -8.98 -8.89
C ASP A 525 -74.21 -10.25 -9.09
N LYS A 526 -73.76 -11.10 -10.01
CA LYS A 526 -74.37 -12.41 -10.35
C LYS A 526 -73.77 -13.59 -9.62
N LEU A 527 -72.69 -13.38 -8.86
CA LEU A 527 -71.95 -14.44 -8.17
C LEU A 527 -72.28 -14.44 -6.65
N SER A 528 -72.04 -15.60 -6.01
CA SER A 528 -72.00 -15.66 -4.56
C SER A 528 -70.77 -14.91 -4.00
N PRO A 529 -70.84 -14.34 -2.77
CA PRO A 529 -69.68 -13.69 -2.15
C PRO A 529 -68.47 -14.58 -2.02
N GLN A 530 -68.65 -15.88 -1.76
CA GLN A 530 -67.58 -16.87 -1.67
C GLN A 530 -66.87 -17.06 -3.01
N LEU A 531 -67.60 -17.16 -4.13
CA LEU A 531 -67.02 -17.32 -5.45
C LEU A 531 -66.29 -16.02 -5.88
N SER A 532 -66.88 -14.87 -5.62
CA SER A 532 -66.25 -13.57 -5.86
C SER A 532 -64.99 -13.39 -5.09
N LYS A 533 -64.98 -13.75 -3.79
CA LYS A 533 -63.75 -13.78 -2.95
C LYS A 533 -62.66 -14.65 -3.56
N ASN A 534 -62.99 -15.89 -3.96
CA ASN A 534 -61.99 -16.82 -4.52
C ASN A 534 -61.33 -16.25 -5.77
N ILE A 535 -62.11 -15.60 -6.65
CA ILE A 535 -61.59 -14.99 -7.88
C ILE A 535 -60.65 -13.83 -7.56
N ILE A 536 -61.03 -12.96 -6.61
CA ILE A 536 -60.27 -11.79 -6.27
C ILE A 536 -58.99 -12.17 -5.50
N ILE A 537 -59.08 -13.05 -4.48
CA ILE A 537 -57.92 -13.47 -3.70
C ILE A 537 -56.87 -14.19 -4.57
N ALA A 538 -57.30 -14.95 -5.56
CA ALA A 538 -56.41 -15.72 -6.42
C ALA A 538 -55.41 -14.86 -7.21
N HIS A 539 -55.67 -13.57 -7.48
CA HIS A 539 -54.78 -12.79 -8.33
C HIS A 539 -53.37 -12.64 -7.75
N GLY A 540 -53.20 -12.56 -6.41
CA GLY A 540 -51.89 -12.48 -5.77
C GLY A 540 -51.04 -13.73 -6.00
N THR A 541 -51.64 -14.92 -5.76
CA THR A 541 -50.97 -16.22 -6.01
C THR A 541 -50.79 -16.49 -7.49
N ASP A 542 -51.81 -16.24 -8.31
CA ASP A 542 -51.74 -16.36 -9.78
C ASP A 542 -50.64 -15.47 -10.38
N GLY A 543 -50.46 -14.26 -9.83
CA GLY A 543 -49.43 -13.32 -10.23
C GLY A 543 -48.02 -13.82 -9.85
N ALA A 544 -47.86 -14.27 -8.61
CA ALA A 544 -46.60 -14.82 -8.13
C ALA A 544 -46.17 -16.05 -8.97
N ASP A 545 -47.10 -16.97 -9.28
CA ASP A 545 -46.82 -18.15 -10.10
C ASP A 545 -46.44 -17.74 -11.52
N MET A 546 -47.15 -16.79 -12.13
CA MET A 546 -46.82 -16.28 -13.46
C MET A 546 -45.39 -15.66 -13.50
N LEU A 547 -45.02 -14.91 -12.46
CA LEU A 547 -43.66 -14.34 -12.35
C LEU A 547 -42.57 -15.42 -12.14
N ARG A 548 -42.90 -16.49 -11.37
CA ARG A 548 -41.98 -17.65 -11.18
C ARG A 548 -41.75 -18.40 -12.51
N ASP A 549 -42.83 -18.64 -13.26
CA ASP A 549 -42.75 -19.34 -14.57
C ASP A 549 -41.87 -18.56 -15.56
N HIS A 550 -41.91 -17.25 -15.52
CA HIS A 550 -41.07 -16.37 -16.34
C HIS A 550 -39.69 -16.07 -15.73
N LYS A 551 -39.30 -16.79 -14.68
CA LYS A 551 -37.99 -16.65 -13.99
C LYS A 551 -37.71 -15.21 -13.54
N MET A 552 -38.73 -14.49 -13.12
CA MET A 552 -38.58 -13.15 -12.58
C MET A 552 -37.84 -13.18 -11.23
N PRO A 553 -37.15 -12.11 -10.86
CA PRO A 553 -36.46 -12.01 -9.58
C PRO A 553 -37.39 -12.30 -8.41
N LYS A 554 -36.88 -12.99 -7.38
CA LYS A 554 -37.63 -13.39 -6.20
C LYS A 554 -38.32 -12.22 -5.50
N GLU A 555 -37.65 -11.07 -5.43
CA GLU A 555 -38.19 -9.87 -4.79
C GLU A 555 -39.46 -9.37 -5.48
N LEU A 556 -39.61 -9.51 -6.79
CA LEU A 556 -40.80 -9.13 -7.52
C LEU A 556 -41.92 -10.19 -7.34
N VAL A 557 -41.58 -11.46 -7.28
CA VAL A 557 -42.50 -12.55 -6.94
C VAL A 557 -43.04 -12.35 -5.55
N ASP A 558 -42.17 -12.09 -4.56
CA ASP A 558 -42.55 -11.86 -3.17
C ASP A 558 -43.50 -10.63 -3.04
N ILE A 559 -43.24 -9.54 -3.77
CA ILE A 559 -44.11 -8.37 -3.80
C ILE A 559 -45.49 -8.74 -4.34
N ALA A 560 -45.59 -9.47 -5.45
CA ALA A 560 -46.89 -9.88 -6.01
C ALA A 560 -47.65 -10.80 -5.06
N GLU A 561 -46.98 -11.64 -4.30
CA GLU A 561 -47.63 -12.54 -3.33
C GLU A 561 -48.02 -11.84 -2.03
N GLN A 562 -47.23 -10.83 -1.59
CA GLN A 562 -47.34 -10.22 -0.27
C GLN A 562 -48.11 -8.89 -0.23
N HIS A 563 -48.41 -8.24 -1.37
CA HIS A 563 -48.92 -6.88 -1.38
C HIS A 563 -50.27 -6.72 -0.67
N HIS A 564 -51.08 -7.77 -0.56
CA HIS A 564 -52.31 -7.79 0.25
C HIS A 564 -52.11 -8.39 1.65
N GLY A 565 -50.97 -9.09 1.89
CA GLY A 565 -50.70 -9.76 3.15
C GLY A 565 -51.80 -10.75 3.53
N THR A 566 -52.26 -10.62 4.76
CA THR A 566 -53.40 -11.39 5.30
C THR A 566 -54.64 -10.49 5.51
N SER A 567 -54.75 -9.40 4.76
CA SER A 567 -55.85 -8.42 4.92
C SER A 567 -57.22 -9.03 4.65
N LEU A 568 -58.24 -8.51 5.34
CA LEU A 568 -59.63 -8.94 5.15
C LEU A 568 -60.22 -8.30 3.88
N LEU A 569 -60.84 -9.09 3.03
CA LEU A 569 -61.62 -8.63 1.88
C LEU A 569 -63.00 -8.13 2.37
N LYS A 570 -62.99 -6.95 3.04
CA LYS A 570 -64.12 -6.39 3.82
C LYS A 570 -65.44 -6.37 3.05
N PHE A 571 -65.45 -5.91 1.78
CA PHE A 571 -66.64 -5.78 0.98
C PHE A 571 -67.41 -7.11 0.82
N PHE A 572 -66.75 -8.17 0.44
CA PHE A 572 -67.42 -9.47 0.23
C PHE A 572 -67.74 -10.18 1.54
N TYR A 573 -66.95 -9.95 2.61
CA TYR A 573 -67.26 -10.44 3.94
C TYR A 573 -68.56 -9.85 4.47
N TYR A 574 -68.73 -8.52 4.43
CA TYR A 574 -69.99 -7.89 4.86
C TYR A 574 -71.14 -8.26 3.95
N LYS A 575 -71.00 -8.35 2.62
CA LYS A 575 -71.98 -8.80 1.66
C LYS A 575 -72.49 -10.25 1.94
N ALA A 576 -71.56 -11.13 2.42
CA ALA A 576 -71.93 -12.49 2.85
C ALA A 576 -72.71 -12.49 4.14
N LYS A 577 -72.27 -11.69 5.15
CA LYS A 577 -73.04 -11.52 6.41
C LYS A 577 -74.46 -10.97 6.19
N GLU A 578 -74.60 -9.97 5.34
CA GLU A 578 -75.97 -9.40 4.98
C GLU A 578 -76.90 -10.44 4.33
N LYS A 579 -76.33 -11.41 3.61
CA LYS A 579 -77.06 -12.52 3.01
C LYS A 579 -77.37 -13.66 3.98
N GLY A 580 -76.96 -13.56 5.24
CA GLY A 580 -77.19 -14.54 6.29
C GLY A 580 -76.26 -15.73 6.27
N ASP A 581 -75.11 -15.66 5.55
CA ASP A 581 -74.12 -16.72 5.51
C ASP A 581 -73.39 -16.78 6.87
N GLN A 582 -73.29 -17.96 7.47
CA GLN A 582 -72.46 -18.22 8.65
C GLN A 582 -71.00 -18.31 8.19
N THR A 583 -70.31 -17.18 8.08
CA THR A 583 -68.96 -17.10 7.61
C THR A 583 -68.02 -16.44 8.64
N THR A 584 -66.79 -16.91 8.74
CA THR A 584 -65.74 -16.33 9.59
C THR A 584 -64.92 -15.29 8.84
N GLU A 585 -64.24 -14.42 9.55
CA GLU A 585 -63.30 -13.46 8.93
C GLU A 585 -62.17 -14.17 8.22
N GLU A 586 -61.63 -15.27 8.81
CA GLU A 586 -60.52 -16.05 8.27
C GLU A 586 -60.82 -16.54 6.85
N GLU A 587 -62.05 -16.89 6.55
CA GLU A 587 -62.46 -17.35 5.22
C GLU A 587 -62.33 -16.26 4.14
N PHE A 588 -62.44 -14.99 4.52
CA PHE A 588 -62.34 -13.85 3.62
C PHE A 588 -61.03 -13.09 3.68
N ARG A 589 -60.01 -13.64 4.38
CA ARG A 589 -58.69 -13.08 4.39
C ARG A 589 -57.86 -13.60 3.23
N TYR A 590 -56.91 -12.76 2.74
CA TYR A 590 -55.87 -13.21 1.84
C TYR A 590 -54.98 -14.25 2.53
N PRO A 591 -54.40 -15.21 1.79
CA PRO A 591 -53.64 -16.31 2.40
C PRO A 591 -52.25 -15.90 2.92
N GLY A 592 -51.83 -14.69 2.59
CA GLY A 592 -50.49 -14.22 2.95
C GLY A 592 -49.39 -14.69 1.99
N PRO A 593 -48.13 -14.60 2.40
CA PRO A 593 -47.66 -14.09 3.69
C PRO A 593 -47.80 -12.57 3.87
N LYS A 594 -47.68 -12.08 5.11
CA LYS A 594 -47.60 -10.64 5.38
C LYS A 594 -46.39 -10.03 4.70
N PRO A 595 -46.39 -8.71 4.40
CA PRO A 595 -45.24 -8.04 3.82
C PRO A 595 -43.98 -8.22 4.69
N GLN A 596 -42.90 -8.73 4.10
CA GLN A 596 -41.64 -9.05 4.79
C GLN A 596 -40.53 -8.01 4.55
N THR A 597 -40.79 -7.04 3.65
CA THR A 597 -39.84 -5.96 3.35
C THR A 597 -40.56 -4.60 3.42
N LYS A 598 -39.79 -3.53 3.65
CA LYS A 598 -40.32 -2.16 3.65
C LYS A 598 -40.98 -1.82 2.32
N GLU A 599 -40.37 -2.26 1.21
CA GLU A 599 -40.90 -2.04 -0.14
C GLU A 599 -42.27 -2.71 -0.33
N ALA A 600 -42.41 -3.98 0.05
CA ALA A 600 -43.69 -4.70 -0.06
C ALA A 600 -44.78 -4.08 0.84
N ALA A 601 -44.41 -3.69 2.06
CA ALA A 601 -45.33 -3.03 2.98
C ALA A 601 -45.82 -1.67 2.47
N ILE A 602 -44.90 -0.87 1.89
CA ILE A 602 -45.24 0.45 1.33
C ILE A 602 -46.07 0.30 0.06
N ILE A 603 -45.79 -0.69 -0.81
CA ILE A 603 -46.65 -1.02 -1.97
C ILE A 603 -48.06 -1.40 -1.49
N SER A 604 -48.15 -2.24 -0.48
CA SER A 604 -49.46 -2.63 0.11
C SER A 604 -50.28 -1.42 0.59
N VAL A 605 -49.64 -0.41 1.17
CA VAL A 605 -50.29 0.84 1.56
C VAL A 605 -50.68 1.66 0.35
N ALA A 606 -49.74 1.86 -0.59
CA ALA A 606 -49.93 2.68 -1.78
C ALA A 606 -51.01 2.13 -2.69
N ASP A 607 -51.10 0.81 -2.86
CA ASP A 607 -52.17 0.12 -3.58
C ASP A 607 -53.55 0.44 -2.97
N SER A 608 -53.72 0.23 -1.67
CA SER A 608 -54.96 0.51 -0.97
C SER A 608 -55.32 2.00 -1.00
N VAL A 609 -54.34 2.88 -0.91
CA VAL A 609 -54.54 4.34 -0.97
C VAL A 609 -54.93 4.78 -2.39
N GLU A 610 -54.30 4.28 -3.43
CA GLU A 610 -54.62 4.61 -4.84
C GLU A 610 -56.06 4.21 -5.15
N ALA A 611 -56.42 2.97 -4.84
CA ALA A 611 -57.76 2.46 -5.08
C ALA A 611 -58.85 3.26 -4.31
N ALA A 612 -58.57 3.63 -3.07
CA ALA A 612 -59.50 4.39 -2.25
C ALA A 612 -59.63 5.85 -2.72
N VAL A 613 -58.55 6.53 -3.06
CA VAL A 613 -58.56 7.92 -3.56
C VAL A 613 -59.23 8.00 -4.93
N ARG A 614 -59.01 7.04 -5.82
CA ARG A 614 -59.65 6.97 -7.14
C ARG A 614 -61.16 6.81 -7.04
N SER A 615 -61.69 6.15 -5.99
CA SER A 615 -63.12 5.99 -5.75
C SER A 615 -63.79 7.18 -5.04
N MET A 616 -63.00 8.19 -4.61
CA MET A 616 -63.49 9.35 -3.90
C MET A 616 -64.26 10.32 -4.82
N HIS A 617 -65.46 10.75 -4.42
CA HIS A 617 -66.12 11.92 -4.98
C HIS A 617 -65.50 13.21 -4.40
N ASN A 618 -64.94 14.08 -5.25
CA ASN A 618 -64.28 15.34 -4.89
C ASN A 618 -63.13 15.17 -3.86
N PRO A 619 -62.04 14.61 -4.26
CA PRO A 619 -60.88 14.49 -3.39
C PRO A 619 -60.29 15.87 -3.05
N ASN A 620 -60.25 16.19 -1.75
CA ASN A 620 -59.56 17.37 -1.26
C ASN A 620 -58.39 16.96 -0.33
N PRO A 621 -57.44 17.82 -0.09
CA PRO A 621 -56.21 17.49 0.66
C PRO A 621 -56.48 16.93 2.06
N GLU A 622 -57.49 17.45 2.78
CA GLU A 622 -57.82 17.02 4.15
C GLU A 622 -58.44 15.62 4.16
N ARG A 623 -59.35 15.35 3.21
CA ARG A 623 -59.94 14.02 3.05
C ARG A 623 -58.94 12.98 2.63
N ILE A 624 -58.02 13.33 1.73
CA ILE A 624 -56.91 12.45 1.31
C ILE A 624 -56.05 12.13 2.53
N GLU A 625 -55.65 13.13 3.32
CA GLU A 625 -54.79 12.88 4.50
C GLU A 625 -55.52 11.99 5.52
N LYS A 626 -56.76 12.24 5.81
CA LYS A 626 -57.56 11.41 6.72
C LYS A 626 -57.69 9.97 6.22
N LEU A 627 -57.90 9.76 4.92
CA LEU A 627 -57.97 8.44 4.30
C LEU A 627 -56.62 7.71 4.38
N VAL A 628 -55.52 8.34 3.98
CA VAL A 628 -54.16 7.75 4.02
C VAL A 628 -53.80 7.31 5.43
N ARG A 629 -53.98 8.20 6.42
CA ARG A 629 -53.74 7.88 7.84
C ARG A 629 -54.65 6.78 8.37
N GLY A 630 -55.93 6.77 7.95
CA GLY A 630 -56.86 5.70 8.29
C GLY A 630 -56.45 4.34 7.76
N ILE A 631 -56.08 4.25 6.48
CA ILE A 631 -55.57 3.00 5.87
C ILE A 631 -54.32 2.48 6.56
N ILE A 632 -53.34 3.36 6.86
CA ILE A 632 -52.15 2.98 7.58
C ILE A 632 -52.48 2.47 8.99
N SER A 633 -53.39 3.17 9.70
CA SER A 633 -53.81 2.75 11.04
C SER A 633 -54.52 1.40 11.02
N ASP A 634 -55.46 1.20 10.07
CA ASP A 634 -56.15 -0.07 9.89
C ASP A 634 -55.20 -1.23 9.66
N LYS A 635 -54.23 -1.06 8.73
CA LYS A 635 -53.21 -2.09 8.43
C LYS A 635 -52.29 -2.35 9.63
N LEU A 636 -51.94 -1.32 10.40
CA LEU A 636 -51.14 -1.45 11.61
C LEU A 636 -51.89 -2.23 12.69
N GLN A 637 -53.16 -1.90 12.92
CA GLN A 637 -54.02 -2.60 13.91
C GLN A 637 -54.33 -4.05 13.50
N ASP A 638 -54.41 -4.33 12.20
CA ASP A 638 -54.57 -5.67 11.64
C ASP A 638 -53.24 -6.47 11.60
N GLY A 639 -52.15 -5.90 12.15
CA GLY A 639 -50.84 -6.56 12.25
C GLY A 639 -50.17 -6.83 10.91
N GLN A 640 -50.49 -6.10 9.83
CA GLN A 640 -49.95 -6.34 8.49
C GLN A 640 -48.46 -5.95 8.37
N PHE A 641 -47.90 -5.22 9.35
CA PHE A 641 -46.52 -4.79 9.37
C PHE A 641 -45.65 -5.58 10.35
N ASP A 642 -46.17 -6.63 11.00
CA ASP A 642 -45.47 -7.38 12.05
C ASP A 642 -44.21 -8.11 11.55
N GLU A 643 -44.13 -8.43 10.27
CA GLU A 643 -43.03 -9.18 9.64
C GLU A 643 -42.03 -8.29 8.87
N CYS A 644 -42.16 -6.95 8.97
CA CYS A 644 -41.25 -6.03 8.31
C CYS A 644 -40.64 -5.01 9.28
N ASP A 645 -39.44 -4.53 8.95
CA ASP A 645 -38.66 -3.57 9.77
C ASP A 645 -39.15 -2.11 9.60
N LEU A 646 -40.44 -1.88 9.43
CA LEU A 646 -40.99 -0.54 9.23
C LEU A 646 -41.38 0.08 10.57
N THR A 647 -40.69 1.16 10.96
CA THR A 647 -40.97 1.84 12.24
C THR A 647 -42.17 2.80 12.18
N LEU A 648 -42.74 3.13 13.34
CA LEU A 648 -43.84 4.12 13.43
C LEU A 648 -43.42 5.50 12.89
N LYS A 649 -42.16 5.90 13.06
CA LYS A 649 -41.63 7.14 12.50
C LYS A 649 -41.61 7.10 10.97
N GLU A 650 -41.19 5.98 10.41
CA GLU A 650 -41.20 5.78 8.96
C GLU A 650 -42.59 5.72 8.40
N LEU A 651 -43.55 5.07 9.07
CA LEU A 651 -44.96 5.08 8.68
C LEU A 651 -45.57 6.50 8.61
N ASN A 652 -45.19 7.37 9.55
CA ASN A 652 -45.61 8.78 9.49
C ASN A 652 -44.97 9.51 8.29
N THR A 653 -43.72 9.20 7.97
CA THR A 653 -43.03 9.77 6.79
C THR A 653 -43.69 9.27 5.51
N VAL A 654 -44.00 7.97 5.41
CA VAL A 654 -44.75 7.36 4.29
C VAL A 654 -46.10 8.06 4.11
N ALA A 655 -46.89 8.25 5.20
CA ALA A 655 -48.17 8.94 5.14
C ALA A 655 -48.06 10.36 4.56
N LYS A 656 -47.09 11.13 5.06
CA LYS A 656 -46.83 12.49 4.57
C LYS A 656 -46.47 12.51 3.09
N THR A 657 -45.52 11.65 2.67
CA THR A 657 -45.03 11.60 1.27
C THR A 657 -46.14 11.15 0.33
N LEU A 658 -46.96 10.15 0.71
CA LEU A 658 -48.14 9.74 -0.09
C LEU A 658 -49.13 10.89 -0.28
N CYS A 659 -49.43 11.65 0.79
CA CYS A 659 -50.31 12.82 0.69
C CYS A 659 -49.75 13.90 -0.23
N GLU A 660 -48.44 14.18 -0.15
CA GLU A 660 -47.75 15.17 -1.00
C GLU A 660 -47.76 14.74 -2.48
N THR A 661 -47.49 13.47 -2.76
CA THR A 661 -47.50 12.92 -4.13
C THR A 661 -48.90 12.92 -4.72
N LEU A 662 -49.93 12.53 -3.92
CA LEU A 662 -51.34 12.55 -4.35
C LEU A 662 -51.84 13.96 -4.64
N LYS A 663 -51.44 14.97 -3.84
CA LYS A 663 -51.77 16.38 -4.13
C LYS A 663 -51.23 16.81 -5.49
N GLY A 664 -50.00 16.38 -5.86
CA GLY A 664 -49.42 16.66 -7.18
C GLY A 664 -50.17 16.00 -8.33
N ILE A 665 -50.73 14.80 -8.10
CA ILE A 665 -51.46 14.04 -9.13
C ILE A 665 -52.89 14.56 -9.34
N PHE A 666 -53.57 14.90 -8.24
CA PHE A 666 -54.99 15.34 -8.27
C PHE A 666 -55.17 16.87 -8.22
N HIS A 667 -54.15 17.65 -8.67
CA HIS A 667 -54.36 19.09 -8.87
C HIS A 667 -55.49 19.28 -9.90
N SER A 668 -56.59 19.97 -9.50
CA SER A 668 -57.63 20.38 -10.39
C SER A 668 -57.04 21.22 -11.53
N ARG A 669 -57.16 20.71 -12.77
CA ARG A 669 -56.89 21.54 -13.96
C ARG A 669 -57.88 22.70 -13.92
N ILE A 670 -57.38 23.93 -14.17
CA ILE A 670 -58.24 25.09 -14.40
C ILE A 670 -59.17 24.71 -15.55
N GLU A 671 -60.51 24.69 -15.30
CA GLU A 671 -61.50 24.55 -16.35
C GLU A 671 -61.35 25.75 -17.27
N TYR A 672 -60.91 25.49 -18.50
CA TYR A 672 -60.93 26.53 -19.54
C TYR A 672 -62.38 26.88 -19.82
N PRO A 673 -62.79 28.19 -19.75
CA PRO A 673 -64.12 28.58 -20.08
C PRO A 673 -64.50 28.11 -21.49
N GLU A 674 -65.63 27.43 -21.65
CA GLU A 674 -66.12 27.10 -22.98
C GLU A 674 -66.30 28.38 -23.79
N ALA A 675 -65.62 28.50 -24.92
CA ALA A 675 -65.88 29.61 -25.87
C ALA A 675 -67.30 29.52 -26.38
N ASN A 676 -68.15 30.37 -25.87
CA ASN A 676 -69.56 30.49 -26.30
C ASN A 676 -69.60 30.81 -27.81
N SER A 677 -69.73 29.81 -28.65
CA SER A 677 -70.07 29.92 -30.08
C SER A 677 -71.53 29.99 -30.27
N LYS A 678 -72.12 31.11 -29.91
CA LYS A 678 -73.45 31.51 -30.39
C LYS A 678 -73.52 32.99 -30.72
N GLN A 679 -72.82 33.36 -31.81
CA GLN A 679 -73.25 34.53 -32.57
C GLN A 679 -74.24 34.05 -33.67
N LYS A 680 -75.52 34.23 -33.40
CA LYS A 680 -76.55 34.18 -34.43
C LYS A 680 -76.31 35.29 -35.42
N VAL A 681 -75.98 34.92 -36.60
CA VAL A 681 -76.01 35.82 -37.77
C VAL A 681 -77.52 36.14 -38.03
N LYS A 682 -77.92 37.35 -37.73
CA LYS A 682 -79.19 37.90 -38.25
C LYS A 682 -78.89 38.38 -39.68
N HIS A 683 -79.51 37.70 -40.65
CA HIS A 683 -79.70 38.27 -41.97
C HIS A 683 -80.83 39.29 -41.95
N THR A 684 -80.53 40.47 -42.32
CA THR A 684 -81.47 41.41 -43.00
C THR A 684 -80.92 41.78 -44.32
#